data_706eec2a1eb84270f3d27de059aeae38
#
_entry.id   706eec2a1eb84270f3d27de059aeae38
#
_cell.length_a   1.000
_cell.length_b   1.000
_cell.length_c   1.000
_cell.angle_alpha   90.00
_cell.angle_beta   90.00
_cell.angle_gamma   90.00
#
_symmetry.space_group_name_H-M   'P 1'
#
loop_
_entity.id
_entity.type
_entity.pdbx_description
1 polymer ?
#
loop_
_entity_poly.entity_id
_entity_poly.type
_entity_poly.pdbx_seq_one_letter_code
_entity_poly.pdbx_strand_id
1 'polypeptide(L)'
;MSISSFSLFESAKKGLTANQVALTVVSQNVANASTEGYSRQEVLFKTATPANMSNQIGSGVDVSEIRQIRDTYIDVQIRLQNEVSSYWDTNQNYLEKIQMFLSDNSDAGLRGIMDKLWKAAEDVSNSPQSQTTRLAMVQAGEAFTDAVKSAAAQIGEVKASANSELAQKVDQLNTLAKSIAEINSQISKFEKSGFKMNDLRDERARMINELSGLASISVSRSGDLDDAVISLNGHPLVNGGSYDQIETEADSNGNLSLKWKSGAFSVSSAPQNIDAIVSSTASDGVYDISVKSLAEGYKVFSKSYDMDKNSLLSGFGVKSGRISINGAEIMIDAQKTTLGGLVNLINASAAGVSAEVDSGGKLTFTSNETGAASKITLADMESNLFEKIGLISAVSAKPEPAISDADESLNISGSFMVNGSRINIAQGQTDSLNRIAAEINSVSETVAAKVTRGSDGAYSLTLTSKDGVSKIEIEDSADNLLNRLGLLKSPQTKLTVGGVTQSGGSDASFTINNERYSSPVNKVKDAIAGVELTLNSIGAAEITAKPVLKGGEIGALLSVRDEAAPGYLEKIAEFVKTFASEFNNIHTSGFDLNGQAGGNFFNTLNSSALNSPQKIIDSFSISAEIKNNPSKFAAAGMDEDYYGQTGVIRAKGAGDNATALKFTELKSKTVFSDGSTITDKYSEIVFRIGSQVEAAQKMNKTQVSILNNLELKKESVSGVSIDEEISNMMKFQHAYNASARMINVIDGMLDTIINGLMR
;
A
#
# COMPACT_ATOMS: atom_id res chain seq x y z
N MET A 1 14.15 6.10 89.47
CA MET A 1 14.23 6.49 88.05
C MET A 1 13.84 7.98 87.94
N SER A 2 14.77 8.91 87.81
CA SER A 2 14.43 10.30 87.56
C SER A 2 14.22 10.47 86.03
N ILE A 3 12.99 10.60 85.66
CA ILE A 3 12.67 11.05 84.28
C ILE A 3 13.11 12.48 84.19
N SER A 4 14.16 12.83 83.42
CA SER A 4 14.63 14.20 83.27
C SER A 4 13.50 15.00 82.58
N SER A 5 13.11 16.12 83.19
CA SER A 5 12.16 17.10 82.63
C SER A 5 12.53 17.51 81.19
N PHE A 6 13.83 17.45 80.88
CA PHE A 6 14.39 17.71 79.57
C PHE A 6 13.98 16.64 78.52
N SER A 7 13.88 15.34 78.91
CA SER A 7 13.45 14.31 78.01
C SER A 7 11.97 14.42 77.63
N LEU A 8 11.14 14.89 78.59
CA LEU A 8 9.74 15.21 78.37
C LEU A 8 9.58 16.42 77.39
N PHE A 9 10.42 17.45 77.59
CA PHE A 9 10.45 18.63 76.75
C PHE A 9 10.84 18.27 75.30
N GLU A 10 11.89 17.47 75.10
CA GLU A 10 12.33 17.01 73.81
C GLU A 10 11.24 16.15 73.13
N SER A 11 10.54 15.26 73.82
CA SER A 11 9.46 14.48 73.33
C SER A 11 8.27 15.35 72.88
N ALA A 12 7.89 16.37 73.69
CA ALA A 12 6.85 17.31 73.36
C ALA A 12 7.17 18.19 72.12
N LYS A 13 8.43 18.69 72.09
CA LYS A 13 8.95 19.45 70.94
C LYS A 13 8.93 18.65 69.63
N LYS A 14 9.41 17.39 69.66
CA LYS A 14 9.38 16.52 68.54
C LYS A 14 7.93 16.23 68.03
N GLY A 15 7.00 15.99 68.99
CA GLY A 15 5.61 15.85 68.67
C GLY A 15 5.00 17.09 68.03
N LEU A 16 5.34 18.28 68.50
CA LEU A 16 4.91 19.56 67.97
C LEU A 16 5.42 19.75 66.55
N THR A 17 6.72 19.56 66.31
CA THR A 17 7.34 19.69 64.99
C THR A 17 6.78 18.68 64.00
N ALA A 18 6.59 17.42 64.41
CA ALA A 18 6.04 16.35 63.56
C ALA A 18 4.60 16.66 63.15
N ASN A 19 3.75 17.15 64.06
CA ASN A 19 2.38 17.54 63.74
C ASN A 19 2.32 18.83 62.87
N GLN A 20 3.27 19.76 63.05
CA GLN A 20 3.38 20.94 62.21
C GLN A 20 3.72 20.56 60.76
N VAL A 21 4.65 19.62 60.52
CA VAL A 21 4.96 19.10 59.20
C VAL A 21 3.73 18.43 58.60
N ALA A 22 3.00 17.62 59.38
CA ALA A 22 1.77 16.97 58.90
C ALA A 22 0.69 17.98 58.51
N LEU A 23 0.49 19.04 59.28
CA LEU A 23 -0.44 20.13 58.93
C LEU A 23 -0.04 20.81 57.61
N THR A 24 1.27 21.04 57.43
CA THR A 24 1.78 21.64 56.17
C THR A 24 1.49 20.73 54.99
N VAL A 25 1.71 19.41 55.07
CA VAL A 25 1.44 18.44 54.02
C VAL A 25 -0.04 18.36 53.70
N VAL A 26 -0.93 18.31 54.70
CA VAL A 26 -2.39 18.33 54.51
C VAL A 26 -2.81 19.64 53.83
N SER A 27 -2.28 20.78 54.22
CA SER A 27 -2.56 22.06 53.56
C SER A 27 -2.10 22.08 52.11
N GLN A 28 -0.95 21.48 51.79
CA GLN A 28 -0.44 21.34 50.43
C GLN A 28 -1.34 20.41 49.61
N ASN A 29 -1.78 19.28 50.17
CA ASN A 29 -2.73 18.40 49.51
C ASN A 29 -4.04 19.14 49.14
N VAL A 30 -4.63 19.88 50.11
CA VAL A 30 -5.85 20.64 49.85
C VAL A 30 -5.65 21.73 48.79
N ALA A 31 -4.51 22.45 48.86
CA ALA A 31 -4.19 23.51 47.91
C ALA A 31 -4.02 22.98 46.47
N ASN A 32 -3.51 21.75 46.31
CA ASN A 32 -3.25 21.12 45.03
C ASN A 32 -4.28 20.07 44.65
N ALA A 33 -5.41 19.97 45.34
CA ALA A 33 -6.44 18.97 45.05
C ALA A 33 -6.96 19.01 43.61
N SER A 34 -6.93 20.18 42.94
CA SER A 34 -7.33 20.36 41.55
C SER A 34 -6.14 20.51 40.60
N THR A 35 -4.91 20.31 41.05
CA THR A 35 -3.71 20.41 40.19
C THR A 35 -3.53 19.09 39.45
N GLU A 36 -3.56 19.14 38.11
CA GLU A 36 -3.39 17.97 37.26
C GLU A 36 -2.04 17.28 37.53
N GLY A 37 -2.09 15.96 37.69
CA GLY A 37 -0.88 15.15 37.95
C GLY A 37 -0.38 15.15 39.39
N TYR A 38 -0.97 15.96 40.27
CA TYR A 38 -0.59 15.96 41.69
C TYR A 38 -0.96 14.64 42.35
N SER A 39 -0.01 14.11 43.13
CA SER A 39 -0.23 12.90 43.92
C SER A 39 -0.32 13.25 45.41
N ARG A 40 -1.37 12.78 46.09
CA ARG A 40 -1.54 12.94 47.55
C ARG A 40 -0.28 12.54 48.28
N GLN A 41 0.14 13.38 49.22
CA GLN A 41 1.31 13.15 50.04
C GLN A 41 0.91 12.78 51.47
N GLU A 42 1.67 11.90 52.09
CA GLU A 42 1.47 11.43 53.45
C GLU A 42 2.77 11.53 54.26
N VAL A 43 2.66 11.97 55.53
CA VAL A 43 3.79 12.00 56.46
C VAL A 43 3.91 10.65 57.17
N LEU A 44 5.05 10.00 57.00
CA LEU A 44 5.36 8.80 57.76
C LEU A 44 6.14 9.15 59.03
N PHE A 45 5.57 8.74 60.18
CA PHE A 45 6.17 8.92 61.46
C PHE A 45 6.96 7.69 61.88
N LYS A 46 8.08 7.88 62.57
CA LYS A 46 8.84 6.83 63.27
C LYS A 46 9.07 7.21 64.71
N THR A 47 9.23 6.23 65.57
CA THR A 47 9.65 6.45 66.94
C THR A 47 11.06 7.06 66.97
N ALA A 48 11.23 8.16 67.70
CA ALA A 48 12.54 8.77 67.87
C ALA A 48 13.48 7.85 68.64
N THR A 49 14.77 7.83 68.23
CA THR A 49 15.79 7.04 68.89
C THR A 49 15.94 7.49 70.38
N PRO A 50 15.89 6.56 71.34
CA PRO A 50 16.07 6.93 72.79
C PRO A 50 17.39 7.63 73.01
N ALA A 51 17.36 8.75 73.73
CA ALA A 51 18.56 9.56 74.05
C ALA A 51 19.53 8.82 74.96
N ASN A 52 19.08 7.80 75.71
CA ASN A 52 19.91 6.97 76.59
C ASN A 52 19.47 5.52 76.54
N MET A 53 20.37 4.60 76.23
CA MET A 53 20.10 3.15 76.16
C MET A 53 19.74 2.51 77.53
N SER A 54 19.98 3.18 78.64
CA SER A 54 19.68 2.68 79.99
C SER A 54 18.23 2.90 80.41
N ASN A 55 17.51 3.81 79.82
CA ASN A 55 16.09 4.07 80.11
C ASN A 55 15.21 3.69 78.92
N GLN A 56 14.53 2.61 78.99
CA GLN A 56 13.63 2.08 77.96
C GLN A 56 12.43 2.99 77.58
N ILE A 57 12.57 4.30 77.79
CA ILE A 57 11.55 5.31 77.49
C ILE A 57 11.89 5.98 76.18
N GLY A 58 10.92 5.93 75.19
CA GLY A 58 11.08 6.54 73.87
C GLY A 58 11.22 8.08 73.97
N SER A 59 11.94 8.68 73.04
CA SER A 59 12.22 10.14 72.94
C SER A 59 11.19 10.87 72.07
N GLY A 60 9.97 10.33 71.87
CA GLY A 60 8.90 10.95 71.07
C GLY A 60 8.84 10.42 69.65
N VAL A 61 8.43 11.25 68.69
CA VAL A 61 8.19 10.94 67.30
C VAL A 61 9.05 11.81 66.38
N ASP A 62 9.67 11.21 65.38
CA ASP A 62 10.35 11.92 64.30
C ASP A 62 9.59 11.67 62.97
N VAL A 63 9.66 12.63 62.06
CA VAL A 63 9.21 12.45 60.69
C VAL A 63 10.23 11.57 59.95
N SER A 64 9.78 10.43 59.44
CA SER A 64 10.63 9.53 58.69
C SER A 64 10.84 10.04 57.26
N GLU A 65 9.72 10.31 56.60
CA GLU A 65 9.69 10.85 55.22
C GLU A 65 8.30 11.40 54.92
N ILE A 66 8.22 12.21 53.87
CA ILE A 66 6.96 12.59 53.18
C ILE A 66 6.92 11.79 51.88
N ARG A 67 5.97 10.85 51.79
CA ARG A 67 5.84 10.00 50.60
C ARG A 67 4.62 10.37 49.78
N GLN A 68 4.67 10.12 48.47
CA GLN A 68 3.52 10.15 47.58
C GLN A 68 2.74 8.85 47.70
N ILE A 69 1.42 8.96 47.65
CA ILE A 69 0.51 7.79 47.53
C ILE A 69 0.31 7.55 46.04
N ARG A 70 1.00 6.56 45.50
CA ARG A 70 0.95 6.20 44.06
C ARG A 70 0.92 4.70 43.88
N ASP A 71 0.17 4.28 42.84
CA ASP A 71 0.20 2.91 42.35
C ASP A 71 0.98 2.88 41.02
N THR A 72 2.20 2.38 41.08
CA THR A 72 3.09 2.29 39.91
C THR A 72 2.57 1.38 38.82
N TYR A 73 1.75 0.38 39.15
CA TYR A 73 1.13 -0.49 38.16
C TYR A 73 0.08 0.27 37.35
N ILE A 74 -0.77 1.06 38.02
CA ILE A 74 -1.76 1.92 37.33
C ILE A 74 -1.04 2.95 36.43
N ASP A 75 0.04 3.56 36.92
CA ASP A 75 0.83 4.51 36.12
C ASP A 75 1.40 3.86 34.84
N VAL A 76 1.87 2.61 34.91
CA VAL A 76 2.34 1.86 33.72
C VAL A 76 1.17 1.60 32.78
N GLN A 77 0.03 1.15 33.27
CA GLN A 77 -1.16 0.88 32.44
C GLN A 77 -1.67 2.14 31.74
N ILE A 78 -1.67 3.29 32.43
CA ILE A 78 -2.06 4.59 31.84
C ILE A 78 -1.12 4.95 30.70
N ARG A 79 0.20 4.81 30.85
CA ARG A 79 1.16 5.10 29.77
C ARG A 79 0.95 4.21 28.55
N LEU A 80 0.79 2.91 28.75
CA LEU A 80 0.52 1.98 27.66
C LEU A 80 -0.80 2.30 26.97
N GLN A 81 -1.83 2.65 27.75
CA GLN A 81 -3.14 2.98 27.21
C GLN A 81 -3.14 4.34 26.48
N ASN A 82 -2.38 5.32 27.00
CA ASN A 82 -2.22 6.63 26.37
C ASN A 82 -1.54 6.52 24.99
N GLU A 83 -0.49 5.70 24.89
CA GLU A 83 0.15 5.38 23.60
C GLU A 83 -0.86 4.88 22.56
N VAL A 84 -1.65 3.85 22.94
CA VAL A 84 -2.61 3.22 22.03
C VAL A 84 -3.78 4.16 21.69
N SER A 85 -4.26 4.93 22.67
CA SER A 85 -5.33 5.91 22.45
C SER A 85 -4.89 7.02 21.50
N SER A 86 -3.72 7.60 21.71
CA SER A 86 -3.17 8.64 20.84
C SER A 86 -2.89 8.15 19.43
N TYR A 87 -2.44 6.89 19.27
CA TYR A 87 -2.28 6.26 17.97
C TYR A 87 -3.60 6.21 17.20
N TRP A 88 -4.66 5.66 17.83
CA TRP A 88 -5.94 5.49 17.15
C TRP A 88 -6.67 6.81 16.90
N ASP A 89 -6.51 7.79 17.77
CA ASP A 89 -7.07 9.13 17.57
C ASP A 89 -6.46 9.79 16.33
N THR A 90 -5.13 9.83 16.25
CA THR A 90 -4.42 10.40 15.09
C THR A 90 -4.73 9.63 13.81
N ASN A 91 -4.71 8.29 13.86
CA ASN A 91 -4.99 7.44 12.71
C ASN A 91 -6.41 7.64 12.17
N GLN A 92 -7.42 7.68 13.07
CA GLN A 92 -8.81 7.98 12.71
C GLN A 92 -8.92 9.33 11.99
N ASN A 93 -8.35 10.39 12.56
CA ASN A 93 -8.42 11.74 12.03
C ASN A 93 -7.87 11.82 10.58
N TYR A 94 -6.79 11.10 10.29
CA TYR A 94 -6.20 11.09 8.97
C TYR A 94 -6.93 10.17 7.98
N LEU A 95 -7.43 9.01 8.42
CA LEU A 95 -8.25 8.15 7.57
C LEU A 95 -9.59 8.80 7.20
N GLU A 96 -10.20 9.56 8.10
CA GLU A 96 -11.41 10.36 7.82
C GLU A 96 -11.17 11.40 6.73
N LYS A 97 -10.01 12.06 6.73
CA LYS A 97 -9.62 12.99 5.64
C LYS A 97 -9.54 12.26 4.30
N ILE A 98 -8.88 11.08 4.25
CA ILE A 98 -8.80 10.27 3.01
C ILE A 98 -10.21 9.84 2.58
N GLN A 99 -11.05 9.38 3.50
CA GLN A 99 -12.42 8.97 3.23
C GLN A 99 -13.25 10.11 2.62
N MET A 100 -13.13 11.32 3.15
CA MET A 100 -13.87 12.48 2.68
C MET A 100 -13.62 12.74 1.18
N PHE A 101 -12.39 12.54 0.70
CA PHE A 101 -12.04 12.77 -0.70
C PHE A 101 -12.46 11.64 -1.64
N LEU A 102 -12.61 10.42 -1.13
CA LEU A 102 -12.98 9.25 -1.93
C LEU A 102 -14.49 8.96 -1.90
N SER A 103 -15.20 9.33 -0.84
CA SER A 103 -16.61 8.95 -0.63
C SER A 103 -17.60 10.09 -0.84
N ASP A 104 -17.22 11.16 -1.57
CA ASP A 104 -18.16 12.21 -1.92
C ASP A 104 -19.28 11.64 -2.82
N ASN A 105 -20.49 11.52 -2.26
CA ASN A 105 -21.67 11.00 -2.93
C ASN A 105 -22.46 12.10 -3.66
N SER A 106 -21.94 13.33 -3.73
CA SER A 106 -22.56 14.41 -4.49
C SER A 106 -22.41 14.21 -6.00
N ASP A 107 -23.19 14.93 -6.79
CA ASP A 107 -23.04 14.97 -8.25
C ASP A 107 -21.68 15.53 -8.72
N ALA A 108 -20.93 16.15 -7.83
CA ALA A 108 -19.58 16.64 -8.05
C ALA A 108 -18.51 15.64 -7.59
N GLY A 109 -18.86 14.64 -6.79
CA GLY A 109 -17.97 13.58 -6.35
C GLY A 109 -17.57 12.65 -7.51
N LEU A 110 -16.50 11.90 -7.31
CA LEU A 110 -15.93 11.02 -8.35
C LEU A 110 -16.94 10.03 -8.92
N ARG A 111 -17.83 9.49 -8.08
CA ARG A 111 -18.92 8.60 -8.50
C ARG A 111 -19.91 9.30 -9.41
N GLY A 112 -20.39 10.49 -9.01
CA GLY A 112 -21.34 11.28 -9.82
C GLY A 112 -20.75 11.70 -11.16
N ILE A 113 -19.46 12.04 -11.18
CA ILE A 113 -18.74 12.38 -12.43
C ILE A 113 -18.57 11.14 -13.31
N MET A 114 -18.28 9.97 -12.76
CA MET A 114 -18.22 8.71 -13.50
C MET A 114 -19.59 8.34 -14.07
N ASP A 115 -20.69 8.53 -13.35
CA ASP A 115 -22.04 8.31 -13.86
C ASP A 115 -22.39 9.27 -15.01
N LYS A 116 -21.92 10.52 -14.98
CA LYS A 116 -22.03 11.47 -16.09
C LYS A 116 -21.24 11.02 -17.32
N LEU A 117 -20.07 10.40 -17.12
CA LEU A 117 -19.30 9.83 -18.22
C LEU A 117 -20.06 8.68 -18.91
N TRP A 118 -20.66 7.76 -18.13
CA TRP A 118 -21.52 6.69 -18.69
C TRP A 118 -22.75 7.24 -19.40
N LYS A 119 -23.36 8.30 -18.87
CA LYS A 119 -24.48 8.99 -19.52
C LYS A 119 -24.07 9.61 -20.85
N ALA A 120 -22.90 10.26 -20.90
CA ALA A 120 -22.39 10.81 -22.16
C ALA A 120 -22.10 9.73 -23.20
N ALA A 121 -21.61 8.55 -22.79
CA ALA A 121 -21.43 7.41 -23.68
C ALA A 121 -22.77 6.90 -24.23
N GLU A 122 -23.81 6.83 -23.40
CA GLU A 122 -25.18 6.49 -23.83
C GLU A 122 -25.73 7.53 -24.82
N ASP A 123 -25.53 8.83 -24.57
CA ASP A 123 -25.99 9.90 -25.46
C ASP A 123 -25.30 9.83 -26.84
N VAL A 124 -24.00 9.49 -26.89
CA VAL A 124 -23.32 9.19 -28.17
C VAL A 124 -23.89 7.96 -28.84
N SER A 125 -24.20 6.88 -28.10
CA SER A 125 -24.82 5.70 -28.67
C SER A 125 -26.19 5.96 -29.30
N ASN A 126 -26.97 6.86 -28.67
CA ASN A 126 -28.29 7.29 -29.19
C ASN A 126 -28.19 8.25 -30.38
N SER A 127 -27.11 9.02 -30.51
CA SER A 127 -26.93 10.02 -31.54
C SER A 127 -25.48 10.08 -32.04
N PRO A 128 -24.98 9.02 -32.71
CA PRO A 128 -23.57 8.86 -33.05
C PRO A 128 -23.06 9.87 -34.08
N GLN A 129 -23.92 10.46 -34.88
CA GLN A 129 -23.56 11.51 -35.85
C GLN A 129 -23.41 12.90 -35.24
N SER A 130 -23.94 13.11 -34.02
CA SER A 130 -23.98 14.42 -33.39
C SER A 130 -22.62 14.83 -32.87
N GLN A 131 -22.09 15.97 -33.37
CA GLN A 131 -20.88 16.58 -32.81
C GLN A 131 -21.07 17.03 -31.36
N THR A 132 -22.31 17.42 -30.99
CA THR A 132 -22.62 17.88 -29.64
C THR A 132 -22.48 16.74 -28.62
N THR A 133 -23.00 15.54 -28.93
CA THR A 133 -22.85 14.40 -28.01
C THR A 133 -21.40 13.92 -27.91
N ARG A 134 -20.63 13.96 -29.02
CA ARG A 134 -19.20 13.65 -29.02
C ARG A 134 -18.40 14.67 -28.19
N LEU A 135 -18.71 15.98 -28.32
CA LEU A 135 -18.10 17.00 -27.47
C LEU A 135 -18.45 16.80 -26.00
N ALA A 136 -19.72 16.48 -25.69
CA ALA A 136 -20.14 16.19 -24.32
C ALA A 136 -19.41 14.97 -23.75
N MET A 137 -19.15 13.93 -24.57
CA MET A 137 -18.35 12.77 -24.15
C MET A 137 -16.90 13.13 -23.82
N VAL A 138 -16.27 13.97 -24.64
CA VAL A 138 -14.90 14.46 -24.38
C VAL A 138 -14.88 15.27 -23.08
N GLN A 139 -15.83 16.19 -22.89
CA GLN A 139 -15.93 17.00 -21.67
C GLN A 139 -16.20 16.16 -20.42
N ALA A 140 -17.06 15.13 -20.52
CA ALA A 140 -17.29 14.20 -19.42
C ALA A 140 -16.03 13.39 -19.08
N GLY A 141 -15.28 12.99 -20.10
CA GLY A 141 -13.98 12.32 -19.91
C GLY A 141 -12.93 13.24 -19.27
N GLU A 142 -12.85 14.52 -19.67
CA GLU A 142 -11.98 15.51 -19.03
C GLU A 142 -12.36 15.71 -17.55
N ALA A 143 -13.65 15.91 -17.27
CA ALA A 143 -14.14 16.07 -15.91
C ALA A 143 -13.78 14.83 -15.05
N PHE A 144 -13.87 13.63 -15.61
CA PHE A 144 -13.49 12.40 -14.91
C PHE A 144 -11.99 12.33 -14.62
N THR A 145 -11.14 12.64 -15.61
CA THR A 145 -9.68 12.66 -15.37
C THR A 145 -9.28 13.69 -14.33
N ASP A 146 -9.89 14.86 -14.37
CA ASP A 146 -9.61 15.95 -13.41
C ASP A 146 -10.08 15.62 -12.00
N ALA A 147 -11.24 14.97 -11.86
CA ALA A 147 -11.75 14.52 -10.56
C ALA A 147 -10.82 13.47 -9.92
N VAL A 148 -10.35 12.49 -10.71
CA VAL A 148 -9.39 11.48 -10.23
C VAL A 148 -8.08 12.13 -9.79
N LYS A 149 -7.53 13.05 -10.59
CA LYS A 149 -6.31 13.79 -10.24
C LYS A 149 -6.50 14.63 -8.98
N SER A 150 -7.63 15.29 -8.85
CA SER A 150 -7.96 16.09 -7.66
C SER A 150 -8.03 15.22 -6.41
N ALA A 151 -8.71 14.07 -6.46
CA ALA A 151 -8.77 13.15 -5.33
C ALA A 151 -7.38 12.62 -4.94
N ALA A 152 -6.56 12.26 -5.92
CA ALA A 152 -5.19 11.80 -5.68
C ALA A 152 -4.29 12.90 -5.11
N ALA A 153 -4.41 14.14 -5.62
CA ALA A 153 -3.68 15.30 -5.09
C ALA A 153 -4.03 15.56 -3.63
N GLN A 154 -5.31 15.49 -3.26
CA GLN A 154 -5.77 15.66 -1.88
C GLN A 154 -5.25 14.56 -0.95
N ILE A 155 -5.17 13.30 -1.42
CA ILE A 155 -4.51 12.23 -0.66
C ILE A 155 -3.01 12.51 -0.52
N GLY A 156 -2.37 13.05 -1.56
CA GLY A 156 -0.99 13.52 -1.51
C GLY A 156 -0.77 14.62 -0.46
N GLU A 157 -1.72 15.56 -0.34
CA GLU A 157 -1.70 16.60 0.69
C GLU A 157 -1.88 16.02 2.11
N VAL A 158 -2.72 14.98 2.28
CA VAL A 158 -2.84 14.25 3.55
C VAL A 158 -1.49 13.65 3.95
N LYS A 159 -0.80 13.00 3.00
CA LYS A 159 0.55 12.47 3.21
C LYS A 159 1.55 13.56 3.60
N ALA A 160 1.54 14.69 2.89
CA ALA A 160 2.42 15.83 3.17
C ALA A 160 2.13 16.46 4.54
N SER A 161 0.84 16.57 4.91
CA SER A 161 0.41 17.05 6.22
C SER A 161 0.89 16.14 7.34
N ALA A 162 0.72 14.82 7.20
CA ALA A 162 1.23 13.84 8.16
C ALA A 162 2.76 13.94 8.31
N ASN A 163 3.48 14.13 7.20
CA ASN A 163 4.93 14.32 7.21
C ASN A 163 5.37 15.62 7.92
N SER A 164 4.63 16.71 7.73
CA SER A 164 4.89 17.99 8.42
C SER A 164 4.59 17.91 9.91
N GLU A 165 3.46 17.30 10.29
CA GLU A 165 3.09 17.10 11.69
C GLU A 165 4.09 16.16 12.40
N LEU A 166 4.62 15.17 11.70
CA LEU A 166 5.67 14.29 12.22
C LEU A 166 6.90 15.08 12.72
N ALA A 167 7.35 16.08 11.95
CA ALA A 167 8.47 16.94 12.38
C ALA A 167 8.15 17.65 13.70
N GLN A 168 6.96 18.23 13.82
CA GLN A 168 6.53 18.93 15.02
C GLN A 168 6.44 17.99 16.25
N LYS A 169 5.93 16.76 16.04
CA LYS A 169 5.84 15.78 17.13
C LYS A 169 7.21 15.26 17.57
N VAL A 170 8.17 15.15 16.65
CA VAL A 170 9.56 14.82 16.97
C VAL A 170 10.22 15.95 17.77
N ASP A 171 10.00 17.21 17.41
CA ASP A 171 10.51 18.35 18.17
C ASP A 171 9.90 18.42 19.59
N GLN A 172 8.60 18.13 19.71
CA GLN A 172 7.92 18.02 21.02
C GLN A 172 8.52 16.89 21.86
N LEU A 173 8.76 15.72 21.26
CA LEU A 173 9.39 14.57 21.91
C LEU A 173 10.79 14.93 22.43
N ASN A 174 11.62 15.58 21.60
CA ASN A 174 12.96 16.02 22.01
C ASN A 174 12.92 17.04 23.16
N THR A 175 11.95 17.94 23.14
CA THR A 175 11.76 18.95 24.19
C THR A 175 11.39 18.29 25.51
N LEU A 176 10.46 17.34 25.49
CA LEU A 176 10.06 16.57 26.68
C LEU A 176 11.25 15.75 27.23
N ALA A 177 11.99 15.08 26.34
CA ALA A 177 13.17 14.31 26.72
C ALA A 177 14.21 15.17 27.46
N LYS A 178 14.50 16.35 26.91
CA LYS A 178 15.40 17.34 27.56
C LYS A 178 14.88 17.78 28.93
N SER A 179 13.62 18.16 29.03
CA SER A 179 13.02 18.62 30.28
C SER A 179 13.00 17.52 31.34
N ILE A 180 12.72 16.28 30.97
CA ILE A 180 12.78 15.14 31.90
C ILE A 180 14.21 14.91 32.41
N ALA A 181 15.22 15.01 31.54
CA ALA A 181 16.61 14.89 31.93
C ALA A 181 17.02 16.00 32.92
N GLU A 182 16.57 17.23 32.69
CA GLU A 182 16.81 18.36 33.61
C GLU A 182 16.14 18.12 34.96
N ILE A 183 14.90 17.65 35.01
CA ILE A 183 14.20 17.29 36.26
C ILE A 183 14.90 16.13 36.96
N ASN A 184 15.32 15.09 36.25
CA ASN A 184 16.11 14.01 36.85
C ASN A 184 17.37 14.54 37.54
N SER A 185 18.09 15.46 36.87
CA SER A 185 19.29 16.10 37.44
C SER A 185 18.99 16.89 38.72
N GLN A 186 17.85 17.61 38.74
CA GLN A 186 17.42 18.36 39.95
C GLN A 186 17.03 17.40 41.06
N ILE A 187 16.24 16.38 40.81
CA ILE A 187 15.86 15.35 41.80
C ILE A 187 17.13 14.73 42.41
N SER A 188 18.03 14.24 41.54
CA SER A 188 19.30 13.61 41.99
C SER A 188 20.13 14.53 42.85
N LYS A 189 20.23 15.83 42.51
CA LYS A 189 20.98 16.81 43.29
C LYS A 189 20.42 17.04 44.72
N PHE A 190 19.10 17.21 44.84
CA PHE A 190 18.45 17.47 46.13
C PHE A 190 18.31 16.22 46.99
N GLU A 191 18.02 15.06 46.39
CA GLU A 191 17.84 13.82 47.14
C GLU A 191 19.16 13.27 47.71
N LYS A 192 20.31 13.58 47.10
CA LYS A 192 21.65 13.37 47.72
C LYS A 192 21.81 14.09 49.03
N SER A 193 21.08 15.19 49.23
CA SER A 193 21.07 15.95 50.47
C SER A 193 20.01 15.46 51.47
N GLY A 194 19.31 14.35 51.16
CA GLY A 194 18.32 13.72 52.04
C GLY A 194 16.90 14.27 51.96
N PHE A 195 16.59 15.13 50.97
CA PHE A 195 15.27 15.73 50.77
C PHE A 195 14.56 15.07 49.58
N LYS A 196 13.37 14.49 49.80
CA LYS A 196 12.53 13.98 48.73
C LYS A 196 11.83 15.12 47.98
N MET A 197 11.92 15.09 46.65
CA MET A 197 11.40 16.15 45.76
C MET A 197 10.11 15.69 45.09
N ASN A 198 9.04 15.50 45.88
CA ASN A 198 7.77 14.92 45.44
C ASN A 198 7.14 15.71 44.28
N ASP A 199 7.13 17.04 44.33
CA ASP A 199 6.52 17.90 43.32
C ASP A 199 7.25 17.76 41.95
N LEU A 200 8.60 17.66 41.97
CA LEU A 200 9.38 17.40 40.75
C LEU A 200 9.15 15.98 40.21
N ARG A 201 8.86 15.02 41.09
CA ARG A 201 8.51 13.66 40.67
C ARG A 201 7.14 13.62 40.02
N ASP A 202 6.16 14.39 40.48
CA ASP A 202 4.86 14.54 39.85
C ASP A 202 4.99 15.21 38.48
N GLU A 203 5.73 16.28 38.34
CA GLU A 203 6.00 16.96 37.08
C GLU A 203 6.70 16.05 36.06
N ARG A 204 7.74 15.30 36.55
CA ARG A 204 8.38 14.28 35.69
C ARG A 204 7.40 13.22 35.22
N ALA A 205 6.53 12.73 36.10
CA ALA A 205 5.53 11.71 35.73
C ALA A 205 4.51 12.24 34.72
N ARG A 206 4.11 13.50 34.85
CA ARG A 206 3.23 14.16 33.85
C ARG A 206 3.90 14.23 32.49
N MET A 207 5.17 14.69 32.44
CA MET A 207 5.92 14.73 31.17
C MET A 207 6.14 13.35 30.54
N ILE A 208 6.39 12.31 31.38
CA ILE A 208 6.50 10.94 30.89
C ILE A 208 5.17 10.43 30.30
N ASN A 209 4.04 10.77 30.92
CA ASN A 209 2.73 10.43 30.37
C ASN A 209 2.49 11.14 29.03
N GLU A 210 2.83 12.43 28.92
CA GLU A 210 2.73 13.18 27.67
C GLU A 210 3.64 12.58 26.59
N LEU A 211 4.87 12.20 26.95
CA LEU A 211 5.79 11.53 26.05
C LEU A 211 5.26 10.17 25.54
N SER A 212 4.53 9.43 26.42
CA SER A 212 3.92 8.15 26.05
C SER A 212 2.80 8.29 25.01
N GLY A 213 2.13 9.42 24.93
CA GLY A 213 1.17 9.73 23.88
C GLY A 213 1.85 9.96 22.51
N LEU A 214 3.08 10.47 22.50
CA LEU A 214 3.81 10.72 21.27
C LEU A 214 4.41 9.46 20.66
N ALA A 215 4.94 8.55 21.47
CA ALA A 215 5.61 7.33 20.99
C ALA A 215 5.59 6.21 22.03
N SER A 216 5.82 4.97 21.57
CA SER A 216 5.98 3.81 22.44
C SER A 216 7.27 3.90 23.25
N ILE A 217 7.13 4.08 24.56
CA ILE A 217 8.27 4.22 25.47
C ILE A 217 8.29 3.09 26.50
N SER A 218 9.49 2.70 26.88
CA SER A 218 9.72 1.89 28.09
C SER A 218 10.36 2.75 29.18
N VAL A 219 9.85 2.65 30.41
CA VAL A 219 10.33 3.43 31.54
C VAL A 219 10.86 2.47 32.60
N SER A 220 12.11 2.62 32.94
CA SER A 220 12.77 1.92 34.04
C SER A 220 13.36 2.92 35.02
N ARG A 221 13.79 2.43 36.17
CA ARG A 221 14.44 3.24 37.21
C ARG A 221 15.86 2.75 37.43
N SER A 222 16.78 3.65 37.55
CA SER A 222 18.20 3.34 37.71
C SER A 222 18.75 3.94 39.02
N GLY A 223 19.53 3.13 39.75
CA GLY A 223 20.25 3.55 40.93
C GLY A 223 19.38 3.80 42.17
N ASP A 224 20.06 4.15 43.29
CA ASP A 224 19.43 4.43 44.58
C ASP A 224 18.64 5.76 44.60
N LEU A 225 18.84 6.60 43.57
CA LEU A 225 18.23 7.94 43.45
C LEU A 225 16.95 7.94 42.62
N ASP A 226 16.45 6.77 42.19
CA ASP A 226 15.20 6.62 41.45
C ASP A 226 15.18 7.45 40.16
N ASP A 227 16.33 7.53 39.46
CA ASP A 227 16.45 8.23 38.19
C ASP A 227 15.63 7.50 37.11
N ALA A 228 14.75 8.23 36.43
CA ALA A 228 13.98 7.67 35.34
C ALA A 228 14.89 7.49 34.13
N VAL A 229 14.90 6.26 33.59
CA VAL A 229 15.49 5.90 32.30
C VAL A 229 14.35 5.63 31.35
N ILE A 230 14.32 6.38 30.26
CA ILE A 230 13.28 6.24 29.20
C ILE A 230 13.96 5.75 27.96
N SER A 231 13.46 4.65 27.41
CA SER A 231 13.98 4.10 26.17
C SER A 231 12.89 4.05 25.10
N LEU A 232 13.29 4.33 23.88
CA LEU A 232 12.50 4.16 22.66
C LEU A 232 13.11 3.00 21.88
N ASN A 233 12.33 1.96 21.68
CA ASN A 233 12.78 0.78 20.92
C ASN A 233 14.12 0.19 21.42
N GLY A 234 14.33 0.23 22.74
CA GLY A 234 15.55 -0.27 23.37
C GLY A 234 16.72 0.71 23.43
N HIS A 235 16.66 1.84 22.71
CA HIS A 235 17.66 2.90 22.81
C HIS A 235 17.27 3.92 23.89
N PRO A 236 18.19 4.29 24.81
CA PRO A 236 17.88 5.25 25.87
C PRO A 236 17.73 6.66 25.30
N LEU A 237 16.50 7.19 25.33
CA LEU A 237 16.19 8.58 25.02
C LEU A 237 16.60 9.50 26.18
N VAL A 238 16.31 9.06 27.41
CA VAL A 238 16.71 9.76 28.64
C VAL A 238 17.39 8.78 29.60
N ASN A 239 18.54 9.12 30.10
CA ASN A 239 19.28 8.33 31.08
C ASN A 239 19.85 9.24 32.19
N GLY A 240 19.18 9.28 33.34
CA GLY A 240 19.47 10.23 34.38
C GLY A 240 19.39 11.68 33.88
N GLY A 241 20.41 12.46 34.08
CA GLY A 241 20.49 13.85 33.59
C GLY A 241 20.94 14.03 32.16
N SER A 242 21.10 12.93 31.39
CA SER A 242 21.48 12.96 29.98
C SER A 242 20.31 12.54 29.09
N TYR A 243 20.27 13.05 27.85
CA TYR A 243 19.29 12.70 26.87
C TYR A 243 19.90 12.62 25.45
N ASP A 244 19.30 11.82 24.58
CA ASP A 244 19.61 11.81 23.16
C ASP A 244 18.48 12.51 22.39
N GLN A 245 18.71 12.84 21.12
CA GLN A 245 17.76 13.52 20.25
C GLN A 245 17.49 12.69 18.99
N ILE A 246 16.27 12.80 18.49
CA ILE A 246 15.90 12.30 17.18
C ILE A 246 15.95 13.47 16.20
N GLU A 247 16.71 13.29 15.12
CA GLU A 247 16.79 14.21 13.99
C GLU A 247 15.94 13.72 12.85
N THR A 248 15.35 14.65 12.10
CA THR A 248 14.61 14.37 10.85
C THR A 248 15.48 14.72 9.66
N GLU A 249 15.54 13.86 8.66
CA GLU A 249 16.23 14.09 7.39
C GLU A 249 15.30 13.79 6.23
N ALA A 250 15.15 14.72 5.29
CA ALA A 250 14.30 14.53 4.13
C ALA A 250 14.99 13.66 3.07
N ASP A 251 14.29 12.64 2.56
CA ASP A 251 14.70 11.87 1.38
C ASP A 251 14.51 12.69 0.09
N SER A 252 14.90 12.12 -1.05
CA SER A 252 14.74 12.75 -2.38
C SER A 252 13.28 13.07 -2.74
N ASN A 253 12.30 12.46 -2.06
CA ASN A 253 10.87 12.65 -2.25
C ASN A 253 10.26 13.59 -1.20
N GLY A 254 11.07 14.13 -0.29
CA GLY A 254 10.64 15.01 0.79
C GLY A 254 10.03 14.29 2.00
N ASN A 255 10.05 12.94 2.05
CA ASN A 255 9.61 12.23 3.24
C ASN A 255 10.71 12.29 4.31
N LEU A 256 10.32 12.55 5.56
CA LEU A 256 11.25 12.63 6.68
C LEU A 256 11.63 11.24 7.18
N SER A 257 12.90 10.90 7.13
CA SER A 257 13.48 9.79 7.86
C SER A 257 13.85 10.23 9.27
N LEU A 258 13.77 9.32 10.23
CA LEU A 258 14.07 9.57 11.64
C LEU A 258 15.37 8.87 12.00
N LYS A 259 16.32 9.60 12.59
CA LYS A 259 17.60 9.05 13.04
C LYS A 259 17.99 9.61 14.41
N TRP A 260 18.78 8.84 15.15
CA TRP A 260 19.36 9.31 16.39
C TRP A 260 20.52 10.28 16.11
N LYS A 261 20.58 11.37 16.84
CA LYS A 261 21.67 12.35 16.73
C LYS A 261 23.03 11.74 17.10
N SER A 262 23.05 10.83 18.05
CA SER A 262 24.24 10.09 18.46
C SER A 262 24.82 9.18 17.38
N GLY A 263 24.16 9.03 16.25
CA GLY A 263 24.57 8.15 15.15
C GLY A 263 24.37 6.67 15.43
N ALA A 264 23.70 6.30 16.52
CA ALA A 264 23.47 4.91 16.92
C ALA A 264 22.54 4.12 16.00
N PHE A 265 21.89 4.76 15.02
CA PHE A 265 21.04 4.13 14.01
C PHE A 265 21.26 4.80 12.67
N SER A 266 22.08 4.20 11.84
CA SER A 266 22.03 4.42 10.41
C SER A 266 21.10 3.36 9.79
N VAL A 267 20.06 3.77 9.06
CA VAL A 267 19.64 2.95 7.94
C VAL A 267 20.85 2.92 7.03
N SER A 268 21.57 1.81 7.01
CA SER A 268 22.57 1.60 5.97
C SER A 268 21.83 1.82 4.65
N SER A 269 22.26 2.79 3.85
CA SER A 269 21.78 2.94 2.50
C SER A 269 21.93 1.57 1.85
N ALA A 270 20.81 0.93 1.52
CA ALA A 270 20.85 -0.29 0.74
C ALA A 270 21.73 -0.02 -0.48
N PRO A 271 22.67 -0.89 -0.83
CA PRO A 271 23.38 -0.76 -2.09
C PRO A 271 22.32 -0.66 -3.18
N GLN A 272 22.61 0.04 -4.29
CA GLN A 272 21.66 0.33 -5.39
C GLN A 272 20.91 -0.90 -5.97
N ASN A 273 21.23 -2.10 -5.47
CA ASN A 273 20.67 -3.37 -5.92
C ASN A 273 19.28 -3.68 -5.35
N ILE A 274 18.94 -3.12 -4.19
CA ILE A 274 17.67 -3.38 -3.49
C ILE A 274 17.22 -2.08 -2.81
N ASP A 275 15.98 -1.68 -3.04
CA ASP A 275 15.33 -0.67 -2.23
C ASP A 275 14.44 -1.36 -1.18
N ALA A 276 14.44 -0.83 0.02
CA ALA A 276 13.60 -1.33 1.10
C ALA A 276 12.79 -0.21 1.73
N ILE A 277 11.48 -0.43 1.84
CA ILE A 277 10.58 0.43 2.62
C ILE A 277 10.26 -0.31 3.91
N VAL A 278 10.67 0.26 5.04
CA VAL A 278 10.46 -0.32 6.38
C VAL A 278 9.27 0.39 7.01
N SER A 279 8.19 -0.35 7.27
CA SER A 279 6.99 0.20 7.92
C SER A 279 7.18 0.30 9.43
N SER A 280 6.27 1.04 10.09
CA SER A 280 6.23 1.14 11.57
C SER A 280 5.94 -0.20 12.25
N THR A 281 5.42 -1.19 11.52
CA THR A 281 5.10 -2.53 12.01
C THR A 281 6.23 -3.53 11.82
N ALA A 282 7.34 -3.13 11.16
CA ALA A 282 8.47 -4.01 10.92
C ALA A 282 9.10 -4.51 12.22
N SER A 283 9.53 -5.76 12.22
CA SER A 283 10.34 -6.30 13.31
C SER A 283 11.78 -5.82 13.20
N ASP A 284 12.37 -5.48 14.34
CA ASP A 284 13.78 -5.10 14.37
C ASP A 284 14.65 -6.26 13.91
N GLY A 285 15.56 -6.01 13.00
CA GLY A 285 16.47 -7.03 12.52
C GLY A 285 17.45 -6.51 11.47
N VAL A 286 18.55 -7.23 11.35
CA VAL A 286 19.49 -7.09 10.23
C VAL A 286 19.24 -8.27 9.31
N TYR A 287 19.05 -8.00 8.04
CA TYR A 287 18.71 -8.98 7.02
C TYR A 287 19.76 -8.97 5.92
N ASP A 288 20.47 -10.05 5.75
CA ASP A 288 21.38 -10.27 4.63
C ASP A 288 20.56 -10.74 3.42
N ILE A 289 20.43 -9.92 2.41
CA ILE A 289 19.66 -10.25 1.20
C ILE A 289 20.60 -10.45 0.03
N SER A 290 20.44 -11.54 -0.72
CA SER A 290 21.20 -11.79 -1.92
C SER A 290 20.28 -12.14 -3.07
N VAL A 291 20.14 -11.22 -4.03
CA VAL A 291 19.37 -11.41 -5.26
C VAL A 291 20.18 -12.27 -6.23
N LYS A 292 19.63 -13.40 -6.64
CA LYS A 292 20.25 -14.35 -7.59
C LYS A 292 19.72 -14.11 -9.01
N SER A 293 18.42 -13.82 -9.16
CA SER A 293 17.79 -13.47 -10.42
C SER A 293 16.59 -12.55 -10.16
N LEU A 294 16.29 -11.68 -11.12
CA LEU A 294 15.07 -10.88 -11.13
C LEU A 294 13.93 -11.66 -11.77
N ALA A 295 12.70 -11.29 -11.43
CA ALA A 295 11.52 -11.78 -12.13
C ALA A 295 11.48 -11.16 -13.53
N GLU A 296 11.30 -12.01 -14.54
CA GLU A 296 11.18 -11.61 -15.94
C GLU A 296 9.83 -12.04 -16.51
N GLY A 297 9.31 -11.23 -17.45
CA GLY A 297 8.13 -11.56 -18.21
C GLY A 297 8.44 -12.56 -19.34
N TYR A 298 7.42 -13.30 -19.75
CA TYR A 298 7.48 -14.17 -20.92
C TYR A 298 7.80 -13.37 -22.20
N LYS A 299 8.69 -13.87 -23.05
CA LYS A 299 9.12 -13.20 -24.29
C LYS A 299 8.88 -14.07 -25.51
N VAL A 300 8.39 -13.47 -26.58
CA VAL A 300 8.22 -14.09 -27.89
C VAL A 300 8.94 -13.27 -28.94
N PHE A 301 9.64 -13.93 -29.83
CA PHE A 301 10.52 -13.29 -30.82
C PHE A 301 10.06 -13.62 -32.24
N SER A 302 9.91 -12.59 -33.08
CA SER A 302 9.72 -12.79 -34.52
C SER A 302 11.00 -13.31 -35.19
N LYS A 303 10.86 -13.72 -36.44
CA LYS A 303 12.02 -13.87 -37.31
C LYS A 303 12.68 -12.51 -37.54
N SER A 304 13.99 -12.49 -37.79
CA SER A 304 14.67 -11.28 -38.24
C SER A 304 14.34 -11.02 -39.70
N TYR A 305 13.95 -9.79 -39.99
CA TYR A 305 13.70 -9.31 -41.33
C TYR A 305 14.69 -8.16 -41.56
N ASP A 306 15.46 -8.20 -42.64
CA ASP A 306 16.40 -7.12 -43.01
C ASP A 306 15.61 -5.89 -43.52
N MET A 307 14.82 -5.27 -42.63
CA MET A 307 13.89 -4.19 -42.95
C MET A 307 13.88 -3.09 -41.89
N ASP A 308 13.74 -1.85 -42.37
CA ASP A 308 13.62 -0.66 -41.53
C ASP A 308 12.24 -0.64 -40.78
N LYS A 309 12.24 -0.12 -39.55
CA LYS A 309 11.07 0.17 -38.77
C LYS A 309 10.00 1.02 -39.48
N ASN A 310 10.41 1.76 -40.54
CA ASN A 310 9.52 2.58 -41.36
C ASN A 310 8.87 1.80 -42.52
N SER A 311 9.19 0.53 -42.71
CA SER A 311 8.60 -0.31 -43.76
C SER A 311 7.15 -0.61 -43.48
N LEU A 312 6.28 -0.44 -44.47
CA LEU A 312 4.86 -0.76 -44.37
C LEU A 312 4.61 -2.27 -44.20
N LEU A 313 3.62 -2.65 -43.39
CA LEU A 313 3.28 -4.05 -43.14
C LEU A 313 2.80 -4.77 -44.44
N SER A 314 2.19 -4.05 -45.37
CA SER A 314 1.82 -4.60 -46.69
C SER A 314 3.03 -5.11 -47.49
N GLY A 315 4.21 -4.55 -47.31
CA GLY A 315 5.46 -5.01 -47.91
C GLY A 315 5.89 -6.42 -47.46
N PHE A 316 5.40 -6.88 -46.30
CA PHE A 316 5.60 -8.25 -45.78
C PHE A 316 4.51 -9.24 -46.23
N GLY A 317 3.57 -8.80 -47.05
CA GLY A 317 2.41 -9.60 -47.43
C GLY A 317 1.36 -9.74 -46.30
N VAL A 318 1.43 -8.83 -45.34
CA VAL A 318 0.45 -8.72 -44.24
C VAL A 318 -0.86 -8.17 -44.83
N LYS A 319 -1.98 -8.75 -44.43
CA LYS A 319 -3.32 -8.27 -44.73
C LYS A 319 -3.84 -7.39 -43.62
N SER A 320 -4.57 -6.33 -43.95
CA SER A 320 -5.29 -5.53 -42.95
C SER A 320 -6.34 -6.39 -42.24
N GLY A 321 -6.65 -6.09 -41.00
CA GLY A 321 -7.61 -6.83 -40.20
C GLY A 321 -7.25 -6.80 -38.71
N ARG A 322 -8.04 -7.50 -37.91
CA ARG A 322 -7.77 -7.60 -36.45
C ARG A 322 -6.77 -8.71 -36.17
N ILE A 323 -5.96 -8.45 -35.16
CA ILE A 323 -5.15 -9.43 -34.43
C ILE A 323 -5.61 -9.46 -32.98
N SER A 324 -5.31 -10.54 -32.26
CA SER A 324 -5.55 -10.63 -30.82
C SER A 324 -4.25 -10.94 -30.09
N ILE A 325 -3.99 -10.19 -29.01
CA ILE A 325 -2.87 -10.43 -28.08
C ILE A 325 -3.49 -10.50 -26.68
N ASN A 326 -3.35 -11.63 -26.01
CA ASN A 326 -3.95 -11.88 -24.68
C ASN A 326 -5.45 -11.55 -24.62
N GLY A 327 -6.17 -11.79 -25.74
CA GLY A 327 -7.58 -11.49 -25.86
C GLY A 327 -7.92 -10.04 -26.24
N ALA A 328 -6.95 -9.12 -26.21
CA ALA A 328 -7.14 -7.74 -26.69
C ALA A 328 -7.07 -7.71 -28.22
N GLU A 329 -8.13 -7.19 -28.86
CA GLU A 329 -8.22 -7.04 -30.31
C GLU A 329 -7.57 -5.72 -30.75
N ILE A 330 -6.69 -5.80 -31.73
CA ILE A 330 -5.99 -4.64 -32.31
C ILE A 330 -6.24 -4.63 -33.81
N MET A 331 -6.77 -3.50 -34.30
CA MET A 331 -7.00 -3.28 -35.72
C MET A 331 -5.73 -2.83 -36.43
N ILE A 332 -5.39 -3.47 -37.56
CA ILE A 332 -4.21 -3.17 -38.38
C ILE A 332 -4.62 -2.80 -39.78
N ASP A 333 -4.21 -1.63 -40.24
CA ASP A 333 -4.25 -1.24 -41.66
C ASP A 333 -2.84 -1.43 -42.26
N ALA A 334 -2.61 -2.57 -42.89
CA ALA A 334 -1.32 -2.94 -43.44
C ALA A 334 -0.78 -1.97 -44.50
N GLN A 335 -1.67 -1.20 -45.15
CA GLN A 335 -1.32 -0.22 -46.19
C GLN A 335 -0.80 1.11 -45.57
N LYS A 336 -1.09 1.35 -44.31
CA LYS A 336 -0.72 2.59 -43.61
C LYS A 336 0.17 2.36 -42.40
N THR A 337 0.12 1.18 -41.79
CA THR A 337 0.87 0.86 -40.58
C THR A 337 2.26 0.39 -40.96
N THR A 338 3.28 1.06 -40.42
CA THR A 338 4.68 0.62 -40.51
C THR A 338 5.01 -0.36 -39.37
N LEU A 339 6.17 -1.02 -39.46
CA LEU A 339 6.65 -1.90 -38.40
C LEU A 339 6.79 -1.17 -37.06
N GLY A 340 7.34 0.07 -37.08
CA GLY A 340 7.40 0.93 -35.89
C GLY A 340 6.00 1.41 -35.43
N GLY A 341 5.10 1.67 -36.36
CA GLY A 341 3.69 1.98 -36.09
C GLY A 341 2.98 0.82 -35.39
N LEU A 342 3.26 -0.42 -35.79
CA LEU A 342 2.75 -1.62 -35.12
C LEU A 342 3.22 -1.71 -33.67
N VAL A 343 4.50 -1.47 -33.41
CA VAL A 343 5.06 -1.43 -32.04
C VAL A 343 4.30 -0.41 -31.19
N ASN A 344 4.06 0.78 -31.73
CA ASN A 344 3.32 1.82 -31.02
C ASN A 344 1.87 1.43 -30.75
N LEU A 345 1.18 0.81 -31.72
CA LEU A 345 -0.19 0.32 -31.54
C LEU A 345 -0.29 -0.74 -30.46
N ILE A 346 0.65 -1.69 -30.43
CA ILE A 346 0.66 -2.76 -29.42
C ILE A 346 0.97 -2.19 -28.04
N ASN A 347 1.99 -1.32 -27.94
CA ASN A 347 2.35 -0.70 -26.64
C ASN A 347 1.26 0.26 -26.11
N ALA A 348 0.43 0.78 -27.02
CA ALA A 348 -0.71 1.61 -26.67
C ALA A 348 -1.96 0.79 -26.28
N SER A 349 -1.97 -0.52 -26.61
CA SER A 349 -3.12 -1.39 -26.33
C SER A 349 -3.12 -1.94 -24.91
N ALA A 350 -4.27 -2.48 -24.48
CA ALA A 350 -4.41 -3.21 -23.23
C ALA A 350 -3.95 -4.67 -23.28
N ALA A 351 -3.16 -5.03 -24.28
CA ALA A 351 -2.73 -6.41 -24.48
C ALA A 351 -1.82 -6.97 -23.38
N GLY A 352 -1.40 -6.14 -22.42
CA GLY A 352 -0.53 -6.57 -21.31
C GLY A 352 0.87 -6.99 -21.77
N VAL A 353 1.32 -6.49 -22.93
CA VAL A 353 2.63 -6.77 -23.50
C VAL A 353 3.33 -5.48 -23.91
N SER A 354 4.65 -5.49 -23.84
CA SER A 354 5.52 -4.47 -24.42
C SER A 354 6.15 -5.03 -25.69
N ALA A 355 6.05 -4.29 -26.80
CA ALA A 355 6.64 -4.65 -28.09
C ALA A 355 7.85 -3.76 -28.36
N GLU A 356 8.90 -4.35 -28.92
CA GLU A 356 10.11 -3.66 -29.36
C GLU A 356 10.55 -4.20 -30.72
N VAL A 357 11.20 -3.37 -31.52
CA VAL A 357 11.84 -3.76 -32.77
C VAL A 357 13.32 -3.37 -32.71
N ASP A 358 14.21 -4.32 -32.95
CA ASP A 358 15.65 -4.07 -33.00
C ASP A 358 16.10 -3.50 -34.35
N SER A 359 17.38 -3.18 -34.48
CA SER A 359 17.98 -2.63 -35.72
C SER A 359 17.96 -3.61 -36.89
N GLY A 360 17.74 -4.90 -36.65
CA GLY A 360 17.62 -5.96 -37.66
C GLY A 360 16.18 -6.27 -38.03
N GLY A 361 15.21 -5.48 -37.60
CA GLY A 361 13.77 -5.69 -37.86
C GLY A 361 13.14 -6.85 -37.10
N LYS A 362 13.81 -7.40 -36.08
CA LYS A 362 13.27 -8.44 -35.22
C LYS A 362 12.37 -7.82 -34.17
N LEU A 363 11.12 -8.27 -34.11
CA LEU A 363 10.14 -7.89 -33.10
C LEU A 363 10.29 -8.79 -31.86
N THR A 364 10.26 -8.17 -30.70
CA THR A 364 10.21 -8.86 -29.41
C THR A 364 8.95 -8.41 -28.68
N PHE A 365 8.12 -9.36 -28.23
CA PHE A 365 6.98 -9.10 -27.37
C PHE A 365 7.32 -9.63 -25.97
N THR A 366 7.22 -8.77 -24.97
CA THR A 366 7.49 -9.12 -23.57
C THR A 366 6.21 -8.94 -22.76
N SER A 367 5.82 -9.94 -21.98
CA SER A 367 4.70 -9.82 -21.04
C SER A 367 5.01 -8.75 -20.00
N ASN A 368 4.06 -7.87 -19.72
CA ASN A 368 4.16 -6.89 -18.63
C ASN A 368 3.99 -7.56 -17.26
N GLU A 369 3.37 -8.73 -17.20
CA GLU A 369 3.39 -9.60 -16.03
C GLU A 369 4.68 -10.39 -16.01
N THR A 370 5.39 -10.36 -14.88
CA THR A 370 6.61 -11.14 -14.64
C THR A 370 6.28 -12.49 -14.00
N GLY A 371 7.27 -13.34 -13.88
CA GLY A 371 7.16 -14.62 -13.18
C GLY A 371 6.98 -15.83 -14.12
N ALA A 372 7.21 -17.01 -13.59
CA ALA A 372 7.17 -18.27 -14.32
C ALA A 372 5.78 -18.62 -14.91
N ALA A 373 4.71 -18.05 -14.34
CA ALA A 373 3.34 -18.24 -14.82
C ALA A 373 2.94 -17.28 -15.96
N SER A 374 3.74 -16.22 -16.24
CA SER A 374 3.45 -15.25 -17.28
C SER A 374 3.41 -15.94 -18.65
N LYS A 375 2.50 -15.49 -19.52
CA LYS A 375 2.28 -16.04 -20.86
C LYS A 375 1.87 -14.93 -21.82
N ILE A 376 2.11 -15.16 -23.11
CA ILE A 376 1.57 -14.33 -24.20
C ILE A 376 0.83 -15.25 -25.15
N THR A 377 -0.44 -14.93 -25.40
CA THR A 377 -1.26 -15.61 -26.42
C THR A 377 -1.42 -14.70 -27.63
N LEU A 378 -1.14 -15.21 -28.82
CA LEU A 378 -1.19 -14.47 -30.07
C LEU A 378 -2.15 -15.19 -31.04
N ALA A 379 -3.02 -14.44 -31.71
CA ALA A 379 -3.90 -14.98 -32.73
C ALA A 379 -4.11 -13.99 -33.88
N ASP A 380 -3.97 -14.46 -35.10
CA ASP A 380 -4.45 -13.78 -36.30
C ASP A 380 -5.97 -14.01 -36.44
N MET A 381 -6.74 -12.93 -36.53
CA MET A 381 -8.20 -13.00 -36.72
C MET A 381 -8.55 -12.85 -38.24
N GLU A 382 -8.65 -11.62 -38.71
CA GLU A 382 -8.79 -11.32 -40.15
C GLU A 382 -7.44 -10.98 -40.80
N SER A 383 -6.48 -10.48 -40.00
CA SER A 383 -5.09 -10.30 -40.42
C SER A 383 -4.35 -11.64 -40.50
N ASN A 384 -3.20 -11.64 -41.12
CA ASN A 384 -2.23 -12.73 -41.09
C ASN A 384 -0.85 -12.25 -40.60
N LEU A 385 -0.85 -11.24 -39.72
CA LEU A 385 0.34 -10.57 -39.29
C LEU A 385 1.32 -11.52 -38.59
N PHE A 386 0.84 -12.23 -37.54
CA PHE A 386 1.70 -13.08 -36.72
C PHE A 386 2.25 -14.28 -37.50
N GLU A 387 1.46 -14.82 -38.42
CA GLU A 387 1.93 -15.84 -39.37
C GLU A 387 3.08 -15.30 -40.21
N LYS A 388 2.91 -14.12 -40.81
CA LYS A 388 3.89 -13.53 -41.75
C LYS A 388 5.20 -13.12 -41.04
N ILE A 389 5.11 -12.59 -39.85
CA ILE A 389 6.31 -12.22 -39.08
C ILE A 389 6.84 -13.39 -38.22
N GLY A 390 6.26 -14.58 -38.32
CA GLY A 390 6.74 -15.80 -37.65
C GLY A 390 6.59 -15.79 -36.15
N LEU A 391 5.57 -15.09 -35.63
CA LEU A 391 5.21 -15.03 -34.20
C LEU A 391 4.14 -16.07 -33.79
N ILE A 392 3.53 -16.73 -34.76
CA ILE A 392 2.70 -17.89 -34.49
C ILE A 392 3.10 -19.09 -35.39
N SER A 393 2.91 -20.29 -34.89
CA SER A 393 3.09 -21.50 -35.65
C SER A 393 1.82 -21.75 -36.48
N ALA A 394 1.91 -21.51 -37.79
CA ALA A 394 0.81 -21.71 -38.70
C ALA A 394 1.30 -22.32 -40.02
N VAL A 395 0.45 -23.12 -40.66
CA VAL A 395 0.64 -23.61 -42.01
C VAL A 395 -0.69 -23.47 -42.78
N SER A 396 -0.61 -22.85 -43.94
CA SER A 396 -1.78 -22.63 -44.83
C SER A 396 -1.54 -23.26 -46.19
N ALA A 397 -2.53 -23.93 -46.70
CA ALA A 397 -2.46 -24.54 -48.01
C ALA A 397 -3.82 -24.53 -48.75
N LYS A 398 -3.77 -24.55 -50.06
CA LYS A 398 -4.93 -24.76 -50.95
C LYS A 398 -4.99 -26.20 -51.43
N PRO A 399 -6.15 -26.79 -51.48
CA PRO A 399 -6.30 -28.10 -52.13
C PRO A 399 -5.86 -28.09 -53.59
N GLU A 400 -5.42 -29.24 -54.07
CA GLU A 400 -5.15 -29.45 -55.49
C GLU A 400 -6.08 -30.53 -56.03
N PRO A 401 -7.00 -30.15 -56.98
CA PRO A 401 -7.15 -28.82 -57.58
C PRO A 401 -7.78 -27.79 -56.63
N ALA A 402 -7.52 -26.49 -56.87
CA ALA A 402 -8.10 -25.39 -56.11
C ALA A 402 -9.64 -25.39 -56.20
N ILE A 403 -10.31 -25.11 -55.08
CA ILE A 403 -11.79 -25.11 -54.99
C ILE A 403 -12.32 -23.69 -54.79
N SER A 404 -13.52 -23.43 -55.33
CA SER A 404 -14.23 -22.15 -55.20
C SER A 404 -15.40 -22.19 -54.19
N ASP A 405 -15.73 -23.35 -53.64
CA ASP A 405 -16.71 -23.58 -52.58
C ASP A 405 -16.07 -24.40 -51.44
N ALA A 406 -16.11 -23.89 -50.22
CA ALA A 406 -15.53 -24.55 -49.06
C ALA A 406 -16.32 -25.76 -48.55
N ASP A 407 -17.58 -25.87 -48.95
CA ASP A 407 -18.47 -26.97 -48.60
C ASP A 407 -18.56 -28.05 -49.71
N GLU A 408 -17.89 -27.84 -50.86
CA GLU A 408 -17.76 -28.83 -51.90
C GLU A 408 -16.97 -30.05 -51.44
N SER A 409 -17.48 -31.27 -51.77
CA SER A 409 -16.79 -32.52 -51.47
C SER A 409 -15.52 -32.64 -52.30
N LEU A 410 -14.39 -32.87 -51.62
CA LEU A 410 -13.08 -33.09 -52.25
C LEU A 410 -12.92 -34.52 -52.79
N ASN A 411 -13.92 -35.36 -52.57
CA ASN A 411 -13.88 -36.80 -52.95
C ASN A 411 -12.63 -37.50 -52.38
N ILE A 412 -12.35 -37.27 -51.09
CA ILE A 412 -11.24 -37.85 -50.35
C ILE A 412 -11.73 -38.66 -49.15
N SER A 413 -11.02 -39.72 -48.82
CA SER A 413 -11.23 -40.50 -47.60
C SER A 413 -9.92 -41.05 -47.07
N GLY A 414 -9.84 -41.29 -45.78
CA GLY A 414 -8.65 -41.82 -45.11
C GLY A 414 -8.41 -41.12 -43.79
N SER A 415 -7.13 -41.07 -43.33
CA SER A 415 -6.78 -40.40 -42.09
C SER A 415 -5.41 -39.74 -42.16
N PHE A 416 -5.16 -38.77 -41.28
CA PHE A 416 -3.88 -38.15 -41.07
C PHE A 416 -3.72 -37.76 -39.59
N MET A 417 -2.50 -37.42 -39.17
CA MET A 417 -2.20 -37.05 -37.79
C MET A 417 -1.90 -35.57 -37.72
N VAL A 418 -2.40 -34.92 -36.65
CA VAL A 418 -2.08 -33.52 -36.26
C VAL A 418 -1.68 -33.51 -34.82
N ASN A 419 -0.43 -33.20 -34.51
CA ASN A 419 0.14 -33.27 -33.17
C ASN A 419 -0.21 -34.56 -32.41
N GLY A 420 -0.15 -35.70 -33.09
CA GLY A 420 -0.49 -36.99 -32.50
C GLY A 420 -1.99 -37.31 -32.43
N SER A 421 -2.87 -36.38 -32.73
CA SER A 421 -4.33 -36.59 -32.85
C SER A 421 -4.68 -37.12 -34.23
N ARG A 422 -5.43 -38.23 -34.32
CA ARG A 422 -5.83 -38.82 -35.59
C ARG A 422 -7.09 -38.20 -36.08
N ILE A 423 -7.04 -37.62 -37.29
CA ILE A 423 -8.17 -37.01 -38.01
C ILE A 423 -8.66 -38.00 -39.07
N ASN A 424 -9.93 -38.37 -39.02
CA ASN A 424 -10.55 -39.31 -39.97
C ASN A 424 -11.48 -38.59 -40.92
N ILE A 425 -11.29 -38.79 -42.23
CA ILE A 425 -12.07 -38.19 -43.29
C ILE A 425 -12.87 -39.29 -44.01
N ALA A 426 -14.19 -39.08 -44.10
CA ALA A 426 -15.11 -39.97 -44.78
C ALA A 426 -15.71 -39.26 -46.00
N GLN A 427 -15.58 -39.85 -47.19
CA GLN A 427 -16.07 -39.31 -48.43
C GLN A 427 -17.58 -39.01 -48.38
N GLY A 428 -17.97 -37.80 -48.83
CA GLY A 428 -19.35 -37.33 -48.82
C GLY A 428 -19.89 -36.94 -47.41
N GLN A 429 -19.13 -37.20 -46.34
CA GLN A 429 -19.53 -36.85 -44.96
C GLN A 429 -18.65 -35.77 -44.31
N THR A 430 -17.33 -35.92 -44.37
CA THR A 430 -16.38 -35.01 -43.71
C THR A 430 -15.27 -34.53 -44.66
N ASP A 431 -15.45 -34.63 -45.95
CA ASP A 431 -14.43 -34.39 -46.97
C ASP A 431 -14.50 -33.04 -47.67
N SER A 432 -15.25 -32.06 -47.14
CA SER A 432 -15.16 -30.65 -47.53
C SER A 432 -14.21 -29.89 -46.61
N LEU A 433 -13.64 -28.75 -47.06
CA LEU A 433 -12.70 -27.98 -46.25
C LEU A 433 -13.30 -27.54 -44.91
N ASN A 434 -14.56 -27.07 -44.93
CA ASN A 434 -15.22 -26.63 -43.70
C ASN A 434 -15.41 -27.80 -42.71
N ARG A 435 -15.76 -28.97 -43.18
CA ARG A 435 -15.95 -30.19 -42.37
C ARG A 435 -14.62 -30.74 -41.88
N ILE A 436 -13.57 -30.73 -42.72
CA ILE A 436 -12.20 -31.10 -42.30
C ILE A 436 -11.72 -30.17 -41.20
N ALA A 437 -11.93 -28.86 -41.33
CA ALA A 437 -11.57 -27.90 -40.29
C ALA A 437 -12.36 -28.16 -38.99
N ALA A 438 -13.66 -28.46 -39.09
CA ALA A 438 -14.49 -28.80 -37.94
C ALA A 438 -14.01 -30.09 -37.26
N GLU A 439 -13.64 -31.11 -38.03
CA GLU A 439 -13.10 -32.37 -37.49
C GLU A 439 -11.79 -32.17 -36.78
N ILE A 440 -10.84 -31.40 -37.35
CA ILE A 440 -9.59 -31.06 -36.71
C ILE A 440 -9.87 -30.29 -35.39
N ASN A 441 -10.77 -29.32 -35.39
CA ASN A 441 -11.12 -28.53 -34.21
C ASN A 441 -11.78 -29.37 -33.10
N SER A 442 -12.50 -30.43 -33.47
CA SER A 442 -13.17 -31.33 -32.52
C SER A 442 -12.22 -32.32 -31.87
N VAL A 443 -11.18 -32.77 -32.60
CA VAL A 443 -10.28 -33.86 -32.19
C VAL A 443 -8.98 -33.34 -31.63
N SER A 444 -8.43 -32.25 -32.16
CA SER A 444 -7.14 -31.71 -31.71
C SER A 444 -7.29 -30.71 -30.55
N GLU A 445 -6.64 -31.01 -29.45
CA GLU A 445 -6.56 -30.11 -28.30
C GLU A 445 -5.55 -28.95 -28.47
N THR A 446 -4.58 -29.12 -29.37
CA THR A 446 -3.41 -28.22 -29.50
C THR A 446 -3.40 -27.42 -30.80
N VAL A 447 -4.15 -27.80 -31.82
CA VAL A 447 -4.19 -27.16 -33.13
C VAL A 447 -5.61 -26.74 -33.46
N ALA A 448 -5.77 -25.52 -33.97
CA ALA A 448 -7.03 -25.02 -34.56
C ALA A 448 -6.93 -24.99 -36.07
N ALA A 449 -8.03 -25.29 -36.74
CA ALA A 449 -8.18 -25.26 -38.20
C ALA A 449 -9.19 -24.19 -38.61
N LYS A 450 -8.86 -23.40 -39.62
CA LYS A 450 -9.70 -22.36 -40.20
C LYS A 450 -9.69 -22.43 -41.73
N VAL A 451 -10.84 -22.22 -42.35
CA VAL A 451 -10.95 -22.09 -43.80
C VAL A 451 -11.04 -20.61 -44.16
N THR A 452 -10.25 -20.16 -45.11
CA THR A 452 -10.24 -18.77 -45.57
C THR A 452 -10.31 -18.68 -47.09
N ARG A 453 -11.07 -17.70 -47.60
CA ARG A 453 -11.14 -17.41 -49.05
C ARG A 453 -10.03 -16.45 -49.44
N GLY A 454 -9.24 -16.82 -50.46
CA GLY A 454 -8.19 -15.95 -51.01
C GLY A 454 -8.77 -14.88 -51.94
N SER A 455 -7.95 -13.86 -52.25
CA SER A 455 -8.31 -12.83 -53.27
C SER A 455 -8.47 -13.36 -54.67
N ASP A 456 -7.94 -14.54 -54.94
CA ASP A 456 -8.11 -15.30 -56.20
C ASP A 456 -9.39 -16.14 -56.22
N GLY A 457 -10.24 -16.03 -55.20
CA GLY A 457 -11.51 -16.75 -55.09
C GLY A 457 -11.38 -18.20 -54.58
N ALA A 458 -10.17 -18.73 -54.43
CA ALA A 458 -9.95 -20.09 -53.96
C ALA A 458 -9.88 -20.15 -52.41
N TYR A 459 -10.33 -21.27 -51.84
CA TYR A 459 -10.28 -21.53 -50.41
C TYR A 459 -9.00 -22.22 -49.98
N SER A 460 -8.51 -21.88 -48.78
CA SER A 460 -7.35 -22.48 -48.14
C SER A 460 -7.69 -22.96 -46.72
N LEU A 461 -7.09 -24.07 -46.33
CA LEU A 461 -7.11 -24.59 -44.97
C LEU A 461 -5.86 -24.09 -44.24
N THR A 462 -6.06 -23.41 -43.14
CA THR A 462 -4.97 -22.93 -42.27
C THR A 462 -5.04 -23.70 -40.95
N LEU A 463 -3.93 -24.29 -40.56
CA LEU A 463 -3.73 -24.90 -39.24
C LEU A 463 -2.86 -23.97 -38.40
N THR A 464 -3.30 -23.67 -37.19
CA THR A 464 -2.62 -22.77 -36.27
C THR A 464 -2.53 -23.43 -34.89
N SER A 465 -1.39 -23.31 -34.21
CA SER A 465 -1.28 -23.74 -32.80
C SER A 465 -2.24 -22.93 -31.93
N LYS A 466 -3.01 -23.60 -31.06
CA LYS A 466 -3.98 -22.91 -30.17
C LYS A 466 -3.34 -21.96 -29.16
N ASP A 467 -2.11 -22.25 -28.75
CA ASP A 467 -1.30 -21.34 -27.90
C ASP A 467 -0.50 -20.30 -28.72
N GLY A 468 -0.59 -20.39 -30.06
CA GLY A 468 0.11 -19.53 -31.00
C GLY A 468 1.59 -19.86 -31.18
N VAL A 469 2.24 -20.53 -30.26
CA VAL A 469 3.71 -20.64 -30.19
C VAL A 469 4.27 -22.06 -30.31
N SER A 470 3.50 -23.09 -29.95
CA SER A 470 3.92 -24.48 -30.03
C SER A 470 4.06 -24.96 -31.51
N LYS A 471 4.98 -25.90 -31.72
CA LYS A 471 5.13 -26.48 -33.05
C LYS A 471 3.88 -27.25 -33.49
N ILE A 472 3.63 -27.26 -34.81
CA ILE A 472 2.61 -28.08 -35.45
C ILE A 472 3.30 -29.22 -36.22
N GLU A 473 2.98 -30.43 -35.87
CA GLU A 473 3.41 -31.62 -36.58
C GLU A 473 2.22 -32.23 -37.33
N ILE A 474 2.32 -32.38 -38.64
CA ILE A 474 1.34 -33.07 -39.47
C ILE A 474 2.04 -34.25 -40.14
N GLU A 475 1.36 -35.38 -40.14
CA GLU A 475 1.87 -36.62 -40.72
C GLU A 475 0.76 -37.29 -41.53
N ASP A 476 1.04 -37.57 -42.80
CA ASP A 476 0.11 -38.24 -43.69
C ASP A 476 0.09 -39.76 -43.45
N SER A 477 -1.05 -40.36 -43.64
CA SER A 477 -1.17 -41.80 -43.72
C SER A 477 -0.87 -42.30 -45.14
N ALA A 478 -1.08 -43.59 -45.40
CA ALA A 478 -0.93 -44.18 -46.72
C ALA A 478 -1.88 -43.60 -47.81
N ASP A 479 -2.85 -42.79 -47.37
CA ASP A 479 -3.92 -42.27 -48.26
C ASP A 479 -3.54 -40.96 -48.96
N ASN A 480 -2.38 -40.35 -48.63
CA ASN A 480 -1.85 -39.09 -49.20
C ASN A 480 -2.84 -37.91 -49.14
N LEU A 481 -3.61 -37.82 -48.03
CA LEU A 481 -4.63 -36.79 -47.84
C LEU A 481 -4.03 -35.40 -47.69
N LEU A 482 -2.95 -35.26 -46.94
CA LEU A 482 -2.31 -33.97 -46.72
C LEU A 482 -1.67 -33.41 -47.99
N ASN A 483 -1.22 -34.29 -48.90
CA ASN A 483 -0.75 -33.87 -50.24
C ASN A 483 -1.94 -33.31 -51.09
N ARG A 484 -3.11 -33.94 -51.04
CA ARG A 484 -4.32 -33.48 -51.76
C ARG A 484 -4.88 -32.16 -51.14
N LEU A 485 -4.71 -31.97 -49.84
CA LEU A 485 -5.05 -30.72 -49.18
C LEU A 485 -4.00 -29.63 -49.41
N GLY A 486 -2.90 -29.93 -50.08
CA GLY A 486 -1.81 -29.02 -50.37
C GLY A 486 -0.90 -28.74 -49.15
N LEU A 487 -1.14 -29.38 -48.00
CA LEU A 487 -0.39 -29.20 -46.75
C LEU A 487 0.99 -29.87 -46.79
N LEU A 488 1.14 -30.89 -47.62
CA LEU A 488 2.42 -31.54 -47.88
C LEU A 488 2.73 -31.50 -49.40
N LYS A 489 4.00 -31.63 -49.75
CA LYS A 489 4.46 -31.80 -51.14
C LYS A 489 5.05 -33.17 -51.33
N SER A 490 4.59 -33.94 -52.33
CA SER A 490 5.15 -35.25 -52.63
C SER A 490 6.65 -35.16 -52.91
N PRO A 491 7.50 -36.04 -52.33
CA PRO A 491 7.19 -37.29 -51.62
C PRO A 491 7.16 -37.13 -50.08
N GLN A 492 6.93 -35.96 -49.51
CA GLN A 492 6.88 -35.76 -48.08
C GLN A 492 5.66 -36.43 -47.46
N THR A 493 5.87 -37.15 -46.36
CA THR A 493 4.80 -37.76 -45.56
C THR A 493 4.64 -37.09 -44.20
N LYS A 494 5.56 -36.18 -43.84
CA LYS A 494 5.53 -35.45 -42.58
C LYS A 494 6.03 -34.03 -42.77
N LEU A 495 5.40 -33.09 -42.10
CA LEU A 495 5.85 -31.69 -41.98
C LEU A 495 5.81 -31.29 -40.51
N THR A 496 6.87 -30.65 -40.07
CA THR A 496 6.92 -29.94 -38.78
C THR A 496 7.04 -28.46 -39.08
N VAL A 497 6.03 -27.69 -38.68
CA VAL A 497 6.14 -26.24 -38.63
C VAL A 497 6.80 -25.88 -37.30
N GLY A 498 7.93 -25.24 -37.38
CA GLY A 498 8.73 -24.91 -36.19
C GLY A 498 7.98 -24.05 -35.20
N GLY A 499 8.23 -24.25 -33.92
CA GLY A 499 7.72 -23.38 -32.86
C GLY A 499 8.32 -21.96 -32.95
N VAL A 500 7.62 -21.03 -32.38
CA VAL A 500 8.10 -19.64 -32.23
C VAL A 500 9.27 -19.61 -31.25
N THR A 501 10.27 -18.80 -31.52
CA THR A 501 11.35 -18.55 -30.56
C THR A 501 10.76 -17.83 -29.35
N GLN A 502 10.95 -18.40 -28.17
CA GLN A 502 10.37 -17.88 -26.94
C GLN A 502 11.34 -18.05 -25.78
N SER A 503 11.18 -17.20 -24.76
CA SER A 503 11.81 -17.34 -23.45
C SER A 503 10.72 -17.33 -22.40
N GLY A 504 10.63 -18.38 -21.58
CA GLY A 504 9.67 -18.44 -20.49
C GLY A 504 9.92 -17.32 -19.48
N GLY A 505 8.85 -16.83 -18.87
CA GLY A 505 8.98 -15.95 -17.72
C GLY A 505 9.66 -16.67 -16.55
N SER A 506 10.27 -15.93 -15.67
CA SER A 506 10.96 -16.48 -14.49
C SER A 506 10.63 -15.67 -13.25
N ASP A 507 10.52 -16.37 -12.12
CA ASP A 507 10.40 -15.73 -10.82
C ASP A 507 11.73 -15.12 -10.37
N ALA A 508 11.67 -14.05 -9.60
CA ALA A 508 12.81 -13.57 -8.87
C ALA A 508 13.24 -14.64 -7.85
N SER A 509 14.55 -14.87 -7.76
CA SER A 509 15.14 -15.76 -6.75
C SER A 509 16.12 -14.98 -5.90
N PHE A 510 15.93 -15.01 -4.60
CA PHE A 510 16.78 -14.32 -3.64
C PHE A 510 16.85 -15.09 -2.32
N THR A 511 17.81 -14.74 -1.48
CA THR A 511 17.92 -15.28 -0.13
C THR A 511 17.81 -14.16 0.90
N ILE A 512 17.17 -14.44 2.04
CA ILE A 512 17.15 -13.59 3.22
C ILE A 512 17.77 -14.40 4.36
N ASN A 513 18.87 -13.96 4.94
CA ASN A 513 19.61 -14.68 5.98
C ASN A 513 19.93 -16.14 5.57
N ASN A 514 20.32 -16.35 4.31
CA ASN A 514 20.57 -17.64 3.67
C ASN A 514 19.33 -18.54 3.44
N GLU A 515 18.13 -18.16 3.85
CA GLU A 515 16.89 -18.84 3.46
C GLU A 515 16.47 -18.42 2.05
N ARG A 516 15.98 -19.38 1.25
CA ARG A 516 15.61 -19.14 -0.15
C ARG A 516 14.17 -18.66 -0.28
N TYR A 517 13.98 -17.60 -1.07
CA TYR A 517 12.70 -17.04 -1.44
C TYR A 517 12.55 -16.97 -2.95
N SER A 518 11.31 -17.06 -3.42
CA SER A 518 10.95 -16.85 -4.82
C SER A 518 9.73 -15.95 -4.88
N SER A 519 9.71 -15.04 -5.87
CA SER A 519 8.58 -14.12 -6.06
C SER A 519 8.32 -13.94 -7.56
N PRO A 520 7.06 -13.97 -8.01
CA PRO A 520 6.72 -13.70 -9.40
C PRO A 520 6.94 -12.25 -9.81
N VAL A 521 7.18 -11.36 -8.84
CA VAL A 521 7.40 -9.92 -9.07
C VAL A 521 8.66 -9.44 -8.36
N ASN A 522 9.26 -8.35 -8.88
CA ASN A 522 10.45 -7.74 -8.28
C ASN A 522 10.13 -6.84 -7.07
N LYS A 523 8.86 -6.46 -6.88
CA LYS A 523 8.38 -5.74 -5.71
C LYS A 523 7.76 -6.72 -4.72
N VAL A 524 8.55 -7.14 -3.73
CA VAL A 524 8.21 -8.22 -2.80
C VAL A 524 7.68 -7.64 -1.50
N LYS A 525 6.44 -7.97 -1.16
CA LYS A 525 5.82 -7.68 0.13
C LYS A 525 5.85 -8.96 0.98
N ASP A 526 5.88 -8.82 2.29
CA ASP A 526 5.70 -9.91 3.26
C ASP A 526 6.82 -10.98 3.36
N ALA A 527 7.91 -10.85 2.59
CA ALA A 527 9.09 -11.72 2.79
C ALA A 527 9.80 -11.41 4.12
N ILE A 528 9.73 -10.17 4.56
CA ILE A 528 10.10 -9.71 5.90
C ILE A 528 8.89 -8.94 6.43
N ALA A 529 8.38 -9.31 7.61
CA ALA A 529 7.21 -8.66 8.18
C ALA A 529 7.39 -7.14 8.29
N GLY A 530 6.51 -6.37 7.65
CA GLY A 530 6.56 -4.91 7.63
C GLY A 530 7.68 -4.30 6.77
N VAL A 531 8.30 -5.06 5.87
CA VAL A 531 9.31 -4.56 4.93
C VAL A 531 8.88 -4.89 3.50
N GLU A 532 8.78 -3.87 2.66
CA GLU A 532 8.60 -4.02 1.22
C GLU A 532 9.97 -3.91 0.55
N LEU A 533 10.35 -4.95 -0.21
CA LEU A 533 11.61 -4.99 -0.95
C LEU A 533 11.36 -4.73 -2.43
N THR A 534 12.16 -3.89 -3.06
CA THR A 534 12.22 -3.73 -4.51
C THR A 534 13.58 -4.23 -4.99
N LEU A 535 13.56 -5.34 -5.73
CA LEU A 535 14.77 -5.96 -6.28
C LEU A 535 15.13 -5.27 -7.60
N ASN A 536 16.19 -4.46 -7.60
CA ASN A 536 16.60 -3.66 -8.77
C ASN A 536 17.66 -4.34 -9.63
N SER A 537 18.57 -5.09 -8.99
CA SER A 537 19.64 -5.81 -9.71
C SER A 537 20.15 -7.01 -8.91
N ILE A 538 20.86 -7.90 -9.59
CA ILE A 538 21.53 -9.05 -8.97
C ILE A 538 22.66 -8.55 -8.07
N GLY A 539 22.75 -9.09 -6.86
CA GLY A 539 23.81 -8.75 -5.89
C GLY A 539 23.39 -9.01 -4.45
N ALA A 540 24.31 -8.78 -3.53
CA ALA A 540 24.09 -8.88 -2.10
C ALA A 540 23.89 -7.50 -1.50
N ALA A 541 22.98 -7.39 -0.54
CA ALA A 541 22.72 -6.19 0.24
C ALA A 541 22.39 -6.58 1.68
N GLU A 542 22.84 -5.80 2.64
CA GLU A 542 22.41 -5.87 4.03
C GLU A 542 21.35 -4.79 4.27
N ILE A 543 20.20 -5.18 4.78
CA ILE A 543 19.13 -4.26 5.16
C ILE A 543 18.94 -4.32 6.66
N THR A 544 19.06 -3.19 7.31
CA THR A 544 18.70 -3.05 8.73
C THR A 544 17.28 -2.51 8.83
N ALA A 545 16.32 -3.37 9.19
CA ALA A 545 14.98 -2.96 9.52
C ALA A 545 14.94 -2.57 11.01
N LYS A 546 14.92 -1.27 11.31
CA LYS A 546 14.71 -0.74 12.65
C LYS A 546 13.81 0.46 12.57
N PRO A 547 12.51 0.32 12.86
CA PRO A 547 11.67 1.50 13.04
C PRO A 547 12.15 2.26 14.26
N VAL A 548 12.57 3.51 14.06
CA VAL A 548 13.08 4.36 15.15
C VAL A 548 11.98 4.63 16.18
N LEU A 549 10.74 4.77 15.73
CA LEU A 549 9.59 5.07 16.55
C LEU A 549 8.38 4.22 16.15
N LYS A 550 7.71 3.69 17.17
CA LYS A 550 6.42 2.97 17.05
C LYS A 550 5.42 3.56 18.01
N GLY A 551 4.13 3.30 17.79
CA GLY A 551 3.06 3.68 18.70
C GLY A 551 2.88 5.20 18.83
N GLY A 552 1.87 5.59 19.60
CA GLY A 552 1.54 6.99 19.80
C GLY A 552 1.21 7.76 18.52
N GLU A 553 1.17 9.07 18.63
CA GLU A 553 0.87 9.96 17.50
C GLU A 553 1.90 9.81 16.37
N ILE A 554 3.19 9.69 16.72
CA ILE A 554 4.27 9.55 15.73
C ILE A 554 4.12 8.24 14.93
N GLY A 555 3.83 7.13 15.60
CA GLY A 555 3.58 5.86 14.94
C GLY A 555 2.38 5.91 13.99
N ALA A 556 1.30 6.61 14.38
CA ALA A 556 0.13 6.82 13.53
C ALA A 556 0.46 7.67 12.30
N LEU A 557 1.20 8.77 12.46
CA LEU A 557 1.63 9.64 11.36
C LEU A 557 2.51 8.90 10.36
N LEU A 558 3.43 8.05 10.85
CA LEU A 558 4.25 7.18 10.00
C LEU A 558 3.39 6.18 9.22
N SER A 559 2.43 5.51 9.88
CA SER A 559 1.53 4.57 9.22
C SER A 559 0.65 5.24 8.16
N VAL A 560 0.14 6.44 8.43
CA VAL A 560 -0.62 7.21 7.43
C VAL A 560 0.25 7.59 6.23
N ARG A 561 1.45 8.09 6.47
CA ARG A 561 2.37 8.58 5.45
C ARG A 561 2.91 7.46 4.56
N ASP A 562 3.30 6.33 5.18
CA ASP A 562 4.07 5.26 4.51
C ASP A 562 3.18 4.11 4.02
N GLU A 563 2.00 3.92 4.60
CA GLU A 563 1.11 2.79 4.30
C GLU A 563 -0.25 3.23 3.77
N ALA A 564 -1.02 4.03 4.55
CA ALA A 564 -2.40 4.31 4.20
C ALA A 564 -2.52 5.19 2.95
N ALA A 565 -1.90 6.37 2.92
CA ALA A 565 -2.00 7.28 1.78
C ALA A 565 -1.38 6.69 0.50
N PRO A 566 -0.17 6.09 0.51
CA PRO A 566 0.37 5.41 -0.67
C PRO A 566 -0.49 4.24 -1.13
N GLY A 567 -1.04 3.44 -0.21
CA GLY A 567 -1.90 2.31 -0.55
C GLY A 567 -3.18 2.71 -1.28
N TYR A 568 -3.78 3.84 -0.93
CA TYR A 568 -4.94 4.38 -1.68
C TYR A 568 -4.55 4.97 -3.02
N LEU A 569 -3.40 5.65 -3.14
CA LEU A 569 -2.88 6.11 -4.43
C LEU A 569 -2.58 4.93 -5.37
N GLU A 570 -2.03 3.83 -4.87
CA GLU A 570 -1.79 2.61 -5.65
C GLU A 570 -3.10 2.03 -6.20
N LYS A 571 -4.15 1.93 -5.37
CA LYS A 571 -5.47 1.45 -5.80
C LYS A 571 -6.12 2.34 -6.86
N ILE A 572 -6.01 3.66 -6.71
CA ILE A 572 -6.49 4.61 -7.72
C ILE A 572 -5.71 4.45 -9.02
N ALA A 573 -4.38 4.30 -8.96
CA ALA A 573 -3.53 4.11 -10.12
C ALA A 573 -3.87 2.81 -10.87
N GLU A 574 -4.09 1.70 -10.15
CA GLU A 574 -4.54 0.43 -10.72
C GLU A 574 -5.91 0.58 -11.40
N PHE A 575 -6.85 1.23 -10.71
CA PHE A 575 -8.18 1.50 -11.23
C PHE A 575 -8.13 2.29 -12.54
N VAL A 576 -7.43 3.43 -12.59
CA VAL A 576 -7.37 4.26 -13.79
C VAL A 576 -6.61 3.60 -14.93
N LYS A 577 -5.58 2.81 -14.61
CA LYS A 577 -4.81 2.06 -15.60
C LYS A 577 -5.69 1.05 -16.34
N THR A 578 -6.46 0.25 -15.60
CA THR A 578 -7.40 -0.72 -16.17
C THR A 578 -8.53 -0.01 -16.89
N PHE A 579 -9.11 1.03 -16.30
CA PHE A 579 -10.17 1.84 -16.90
C PHE A 579 -9.74 2.42 -18.26
N ALA A 580 -8.60 3.13 -18.30
CA ALA A 580 -8.09 3.75 -19.52
C ALA A 580 -7.79 2.70 -20.61
N SER A 581 -7.25 1.56 -20.20
CA SER A 581 -6.91 0.45 -21.07
C SER A 581 -8.16 -0.13 -21.75
N GLU A 582 -9.17 -0.51 -20.97
CA GLU A 582 -10.42 -1.07 -21.51
C GLU A 582 -11.18 -0.07 -22.38
N PHE A 583 -11.17 1.20 -21.96
CA PHE A 583 -11.79 2.27 -22.76
C PHE A 583 -11.08 2.46 -24.11
N ASN A 584 -9.74 2.47 -24.09
CA ASN A 584 -8.93 2.58 -25.30
C ASN A 584 -9.12 1.36 -26.23
N ASN A 585 -9.22 0.14 -25.68
CA ASN A 585 -9.48 -1.07 -26.47
C ASN A 585 -10.78 -0.95 -27.27
N ILE A 586 -11.84 -0.46 -26.63
CA ILE A 586 -13.10 -0.23 -27.32
C ILE A 586 -12.93 0.86 -28.39
N HIS A 587 -12.31 1.98 -28.04
CA HIS A 587 -12.16 3.11 -28.93
C HIS A 587 -11.32 2.80 -30.18
N THR A 588 -10.24 2.07 -30.01
CA THR A 588 -9.37 1.65 -31.13
C THR A 588 -9.98 0.57 -32.00
N SER A 589 -10.99 -0.17 -31.52
CA SER A 589 -11.72 -1.15 -32.32
C SER A 589 -12.80 -0.53 -33.21
N GLY A 590 -13.07 0.76 -33.07
CA GLY A 590 -14.12 1.47 -33.79
C GLY A 590 -13.60 2.49 -34.81
N PHE A 591 -14.54 3.26 -35.36
CA PHE A 591 -14.27 4.28 -36.37
C PHE A 591 -14.87 5.62 -35.97
N ASP A 592 -14.18 6.68 -36.34
CA ASP A 592 -14.57 8.07 -36.09
C ASP A 592 -15.68 8.54 -37.06
N LEU A 593 -16.10 9.78 -36.91
CA LEU A 593 -17.13 10.38 -37.76
C LEU A 593 -16.74 10.43 -39.26
N ASN A 594 -15.43 10.45 -39.54
CA ASN A 594 -14.88 10.49 -40.90
C ASN A 594 -14.54 9.11 -41.47
N GLY A 595 -14.89 8.03 -40.78
CA GLY A 595 -14.60 6.67 -41.14
C GLY A 595 -13.12 6.28 -40.97
N GLN A 596 -12.36 7.01 -40.20
CA GLN A 596 -10.99 6.65 -39.83
C GLN A 596 -11.00 5.80 -38.55
N ALA A 597 -10.06 4.85 -38.47
CA ALA A 597 -9.89 4.03 -37.26
C ALA A 597 -9.65 4.91 -36.01
N GLY A 598 -10.29 4.56 -34.90
CA GLY A 598 -10.13 5.27 -33.64
C GLY A 598 -8.70 5.15 -33.11
N GLY A 599 -8.15 6.24 -32.59
CA GLY A 599 -6.93 6.24 -31.78
C GLY A 599 -7.22 5.99 -30.29
N ASN A 600 -6.25 6.21 -29.43
CA ASN A 600 -6.50 6.14 -27.99
C ASN A 600 -7.35 7.32 -27.52
N PHE A 601 -8.39 7.05 -26.74
CA PHE A 601 -9.21 8.09 -26.11
C PHE A 601 -8.45 8.70 -24.92
N PHE A 602 -7.91 7.87 -24.02
CA PHE A 602 -7.03 8.30 -22.93
C PHE A 602 -5.57 8.08 -23.32
N ASN A 603 -4.67 8.88 -22.72
CA ASN A 603 -3.23 8.65 -22.85
C ASN A 603 -2.85 7.27 -22.33
N THR A 604 -1.82 6.68 -22.90
CA THR A 604 -1.32 5.36 -22.51
C THR A 604 -0.65 5.41 -21.14
N LEU A 605 -1.08 4.55 -20.22
CA LEU A 605 -0.59 4.48 -18.83
C LEU A 605 0.35 3.28 -18.57
N ASN A 606 0.77 2.57 -19.62
CA ASN A 606 1.62 1.37 -19.52
C ASN A 606 3.10 1.59 -19.82
N SER A 607 3.56 2.85 -19.82
CA SER A 607 4.97 3.16 -20.05
C SER A 607 5.84 2.84 -18.83
N SER A 608 7.02 2.26 -19.04
CA SER A 608 8.03 2.05 -18.00
C SER A 608 8.50 3.35 -17.31
N ALA A 609 8.29 4.51 -17.96
CA ALA A 609 8.53 5.83 -17.36
C ALA A 609 7.53 6.17 -16.24
N LEU A 610 6.36 5.53 -16.21
CA LEU A 610 5.31 5.71 -15.20
C LEU A 610 5.52 4.72 -14.03
N ASN A 611 6.65 4.84 -13.35
CA ASN A 611 7.09 3.91 -12.31
C ASN A 611 6.54 4.20 -10.90
N SER A 612 5.59 5.12 -10.77
CA SER A 612 4.94 5.40 -9.49
C SER A 612 3.43 5.64 -9.66
N PRO A 613 2.60 5.31 -8.63
CA PRO A 613 1.16 5.56 -8.66
C PRO A 613 0.81 7.00 -9.02
N GLN A 614 1.53 7.98 -8.45
CA GLN A 614 1.30 9.40 -8.72
C GLN A 614 1.53 9.74 -10.19
N LYS A 615 2.64 9.28 -10.79
CA LYS A 615 2.92 9.54 -12.21
C LYS A 615 1.88 8.92 -13.15
N ILE A 616 1.35 7.74 -12.80
CA ILE A 616 0.26 7.11 -13.55
C ILE A 616 -0.97 7.99 -13.52
N ILE A 617 -1.38 8.45 -12.32
CA ILE A 617 -2.56 9.29 -12.14
C ILE A 617 -2.38 10.66 -12.82
N ASP A 618 -1.23 11.30 -12.67
CA ASP A 618 -0.94 12.59 -13.30
C ASP A 618 -0.98 12.52 -14.83
N SER A 619 -0.59 11.37 -15.40
CA SER A 619 -0.63 11.12 -16.85
C SER A 619 -2.01 10.73 -17.37
N PHE A 620 -2.98 10.44 -16.47
CA PHE A 620 -4.34 10.08 -16.85
C PHE A 620 -5.08 11.30 -17.41
N SER A 621 -5.20 11.38 -18.72
CA SER A 621 -5.86 12.47 -19.43
C SER A 621 -6.36 12.01 -20.79
N ILE A 622 -7.29 12.72 -21.36
CA ILE A 622 -7.73 12.49 -22.72
C ILE A 622 -6.58 12.79 -23.69
N SER A 623 -6.44 11.98 -24.74
CA SER A 623 -5.44 12.20 -25.77
C SER A 623 -5.65 13.58 -26.46
N ALA A 624 -4.55 14.28 -26.76
CA ALA A 624 -4.62 15.59 -27.39
C ALA A 624 -5.36 15.56 -28.74
N GLU A 625 -5.30 14.44 -29.44
CA GLU A 625 -5.97 14.23 -30.71
C GLU A 625 -7.49 14.27 -30.58
N ILE A 626 -8.06 13.60 -29.58
CA ILE A 626 -9.49 13.58 -29.31
C ILE A 626 -9.96 14.89 -28.69
N LYS A 627 -9.19 15.44 -27.75
CA LYS A 627 -9.48 16.72 -27.10
C LYS A 627 -9.63 17.85 -28.11
N ASN A 628 -8.71 17.94 -29.08
CA ASN A 628 -8.72 19.00 -30.09
C ASN A 628 -9.76 18.77 -31.20
N ASN A 629 -10.20 17.54 -31.40
CA ASN A 629 -11.18 17.19 -32.43
C ASN A 629 -12.13 16.09 -31.95
N PRO A 630 -13.27 16.42 -31.31
CA PRO A 630 -14.25 15.46 -30.84
C PRO A 630 -14.85 14.56 -31.93
N SER A 631 -14.76 14.97 -33.23
CA SER A 631 -15.20 14.12 -34.36
C SER A 631 -14.40 12.82 -34.47
N LYS A 632 -13.20 12.78 -33.88
CA LYS A 632 -12.35 11.59 -33.82
C LYS A 632 -12.77 10.57 -32.75
N PHE A 633 -13.78 10.87 -31.92
CA PHE A 633 -14.35 9.85 -31.05
C PHE A 633 -14.94 8.72 -31.87
N ALA A 634 -14.51 7.48 -31.63
CA ALA A 634 -14.94 6.32 -32.40
C ALA A 634 -16.29 5.79 -31.88
N ALA A 635 -17.34 5.95 -32.66
CA ALA A 635 -18.68 5.47 -32.34
C ALA A 635 -19.17 4.31 -33.27
N ALA A 636 -18.67 4.29 -34.52
CA ALA A 636 -19.08 3.31 -35.51
C ALA A 636 -18.24 2.04 -35.41
N GLY A 637 -18.85 0.90 -35.75
CA GLY A 637 -18.19 -0.39 -35.90
C GLY A 637 -17.62 -0.62 -37.30
N MET A 638 -16.94 -1.76 -37.47
CA MET A 638 -16.42 -2.24 -38.74
C MET A 638 -17.56 -2.80 -39.62
N ASP A 639 -17.50 -2.54 -40.92
CA ASP A 639 -18.35 -3.16 -41.92
C ASP A 639 -17.79 -4.55 -42.27
N GLU A 640 -18.27 -5.57 -41.56
CA GLU A 640 -17.80 -6.95 -41.71
C GLU A 640 -18.15 -7.54 -43.10
N ASP A 641 -19.30 -7.18 -43.67
CA ASP A 641 -19.72 -7.66 -44.99
C ASP A 641 -18.80 -7.14 -46.09
N TYR A 642 -18.43 -5.85 -45.99
CA TYR A 642 -17.49 -5.25 -46.94
C TYR A 642 -16.09 -5.83 -46.80
N TYR A 643 -15.64 -6.01 -45.56
CA TYR A 643 -14.36 -6.64 -45.24
C TYR A 643 -14.28 -8.06 -45.79
N GLY A 644 -15.29 -8.88 -45.57
CA GLY A 644 -15.37 -10.25 -46.05
C GLY A 644 -15.28 -10.37 -47.57
N GLN A 645 -15.78 -9.37 -48.33
CA GLN A 645 -15.73 -9.34 -49.79
C GLN A 645 -14.40 -8.81 -50.37
N THR A 646 -13.79 -7.83 -49.72
CA THR A 646 -12.66 -7.08 -50.30
C THR A 646 -11.37 -7.18 -49.50
N GLY A 647 -11.42 -7.62 -48.24
CA GLY A 647 -10.28 -7.61 -47.29
C GLY A 647 -9.83 -6.22 -46.91
N VAL A 648 -10.61 -5.17 -47.21
CA VAL A 648 -10.34 -3.77 -46.88
C VAL A 648 -11.19 -3.38 -45.68
N ILE A 649 -10.56 -2.72 -44.69
CA ILE A 649 -11.26 -2.21 -43.51
C ILE A 649 -12.09 -0.99 -43.87
N ARG A 650 -13.36 -1.00 -43.49
CA ARG A 650 -14.30 0.10 -43.73
C ARG A 650 -15.22 0.28 -42.50
N ALA A 651 -15.52 1.53 -42.16
CA ALA A 651 -16.55 1.88 -41.20
C ALA A 651 -17.95 1.56 -41.76
N LYS A 652 -18.87 1.10 -40.90
CA LYS A 652 -20.31 0.95 -41.25
C LYS A 652 -20.96 2.26 -41.64
N GLY A 653 -20.41 3.38 -41.17
CA GLY A 653 -20.85 4.75 -41.51
C GLY A 653 -21.11 5.59 -40.29
N ALA A 654 -21.27 6.91 -40.50
CA ALA A 654 -21.37 7.89 -39.43
C ALA A 654 -22.57 7.71 -38.46
N GLY A 655 -23.63 7.04 -38.93
CA GLY A 655 -24.83 6.74 -38.14
C GLY A 655 -24.78 5.43 -37.36
N ASP A 656 -23.73 4.63 -37.54
CA ASP A 656 -23.57 3.39 -36.78
C ASP A 656 -23.08 3.66 -35.37
N ASN A 657 -23.61 2.90 -34.41
CA ASN A 657 -23.32 3.07 -32.97
C ASN A 657 -22.73 1.80 -32.34
N ALA A 658 -22.28 0.86 -33.10
CA ALA A 658 -21.84 -0.45 -32.61
C ALA A 658 -20.68 -0.33 -31.60
N THR A 659 -19.73 0.59 -31.82
CA THR A 659 -18.66 0.85 -30.88
C THR A 659 -19.14 1.69 -29.68
N ALA A 660 -20.06 2.64 -29.92
CA ALA A 660 -20.64 3.45 -28.84
C ALA A 660 -21.44 2.57 -27.84
N LEU A 661 -22.13 1.54 -28.30
CA LEU A 661 -22.82 0.55 -27.45
C LEU A 661 -21.84 -0.21 -26.54
N LYS A 662 -20.66 -0.58 -27.03
CA LYS A 662 -19.63 -1.25 -26.21
C LYS A 662 -19.17 -0.40 -25.02
N PHE A 663 -19.16 0.94 -25.14
CA PHE A 663 -18.86 1.82 -24.00
C PHE A 663 -19.96 1.76 -22.94
N THR A 664 -21.22 1.65 -23.32
CA THR A 664 -22.32 1.50 -22.37
C THR A 664 -22.29 0.13 -21.68
N GLU A 665 -21.88 -0.91 -22.38
CA GLU A 665 -21.71 -2.26 -21.85
C GLU A 665 -20.50 -2.35 -20.89
N LEU A 666 -19.46 -1.54 -21.11
CA LEU A 666 -18.27 -1.52 -20.27
C LEU A 666 -18.58 -1.27 -18.79
N LYS A 667 -19.63 -0.49 -18.48
CA LYS A 667 -20.09 -0.25 -17.11
C LYS A 667 -20.36 -1.54 -16.33
N SER A 668 -20.90 -2.57 -17.00
CA SER A 668 -21.28 -3.86 -16.43
C SER A 668 -20.34 -5.01 -16.79
N LYS A 669 -19.33 -4.75 -17.63
CA LYS A 669 -18.34 -5.75 -18.03
C LYS A 669 -17.36 -6.00 -16.91
N THR A 670 -17.07 -7.27 -16.63
CA THR A 670 -15.99 -7.67 -15.72
C THR A 670 -14.65 -7.49 -16.43
N VAL A 671 -13.80 -6.62 -15.88
CA VAL A 671 -12.53 -6.20 -16.53
C VAL A 671 -11.31 -6.36 -15.62
N PHE A 672 -11.52 -6.54 -14.31
CA PHE A 672 -10.44 -6.79 -13.38
C PHE A 672 -10.21 -8.30 -13.21
N SER A 673 -8.98 -8.67 -12.83
CA SER A 673 -8.57 -10.07 -12.63
C SER A 673 -9.37 -10.82 -11.55
N ASP A 674 -9.97 -10.08 -10.61
CA ASP A 674 -10.84 -10.60 -9.57
C ASP A 674 -12.30 -10.79 -10.01
N GLY A 675 -12.62 -10.50 -11.27
CA GLY A 675 -13.96 -10.59 -11.83
C GLY A 675 -14.87 -9.40 -11.51
N SER A 676 -14.33 -8.31 -10.98
CA SER A 676 -15.11 -7.10 -10.69
C SER A 676 -15.32 -6.21 -11.91
N THR A 677 -16.42 -5.44 -11.91
CA THR A 677 -16.67 -4.37 -12.88
C THR A 677 -15.94 -3.09 -12.46
N ILE A 678 -15.90 -2.10 -13.35
CA ILE A 678 -15.36 -0.76 -13.03
C ILE A 678 -16.08 -0.12 -11.82
N THR A 679 -17.42 -0.23 -11.79
CA THR A 679 -18.22 0.31 -10.70
C THR A 679 -17.98 -0.42 -9.37
N ASP A 680 -17.85 -1.75 -9.42
CA ASP A 680 -17.56 -2.57 -8.24
C ASP A 680 -16.18 -2.24 -7.66
N LYS A 681 -15.17 -2.10 -8.53
CA LYS A 681 -13.80 -1.79 -8.09
C LYS A 681 -13.71 -0.43 -7.39
N TYR A 682 -14.36 0.59 -7.94
CA TYR A 682 -14.45 1.88 -7.26
C TYR A 682 -15.20 1.77 -5.91
N SER A 683 -16.32 1.05 -5.91
CA SER A 683 -17.10 0.83 -4.69
C SER A 683 -16.30 0.05 -3.63
N GLU A 684 -15.45 -0.91 -4.03
CA GLU A 684 -14.52 -1.61 -3.15
C GLU A 684 -13.53 -0.64 -2.48
N ILE A 685 -12.95 0.29 -3.23
CA ILE A 685 -12.02 1.30 -2.69
C ILE A 685 -12.72 2.14 -1.63
N VAL A 686 -13.93 2.65 -1.93
CA VAL A 686 -14.73 3.46 -1.00
C VAL A 686 -15.17 2.65 0.23
N PHE A 687 -15.61 1.41 0.05
CA PHE A 687 -15.99 0.54 1.15
C PHE A 687 -14.80 0.24 2.07
N ARG A 688 -13.64 -0.01 1.51
CA ARG A 688 -12.42 -0.32 2.27
C ARG A 688 -12.01 0.84 3.19
N ILE A 689 -11.99 2.09 2.67
CA ILE A 689 -11.68 3.24 3.53
C ILE A 689 -12.75 3.43 4.60
N GLY A 690 -14.03 3.30 4.25
CA GLY A 690 -15.13 3.38 5.22
C GLY A 690 -15.01 2.37 6.34
N SER A 691 -14.70 1.12 6.02
CA SER A 691 -14.47 0.06 7.01
C SER A 691 -13.25 0.32 7.89
N GLN A 692 -12.17 0.86 7.33
CA GLN A 692 -10.98 1.24 8.11
C GLN A 692 -11.26 2.39 9.07
N VAL A 693 -12.00 3.40 8.63
CA VAL A 693 -12.43 4.53 9.48
C VAL A 693 -13.32 4.03 10.61
N GLU A 694 -14.32 3.19 10.31
CA GLU A 694 -15.21 2.60 11.33
C GLU A 694 -14.42 1.78 12.36
N ALA A 695 -13.46 0.97 11.90
CA ALA A 695 -12.59 0.20 12.78
C ALA A 695 -11.73 1.14 13.67
N ALA A 696 -11.14 2.19 13.11
CA ALA A 696 -10.35 3.17 13.85
C ALA A 696 -11.20 3.93 14.88
N GLN A 697 -12.41 4.38 14.51
CA GLN A 697 -13.36 5.03 15.42
C GLN A 697 -13.74 4.12 16.60
N LYS A 698 -14.06 2.86 16.30
CA LYS A 698 -14.40 1.87 17.35
C LYS A 698 -13.22 1.64 18.30
N MET A 699 -12.02 1.49 17.74
CA MET A 699 -10.82 1.32 18.56
C MET A 699 -10.54 2.56 19.40
N ASN A 700 -10.54 3.76 18.81
CA ASN A 700 -10.34 5.02 19.53
C ASN A 700 -11.33 5.14 20.70
N LYS A 701 -12.63 4.99 20.46
CA LYS A 701 -13.66 5.04 21.50
C LYS A 701 -13.42 4.03 22.63
N THR A 702 -12.99 2.81 22.29
CA THR A 702 -12.69 1.77 23.27
C THR A 702 -11.47 2.16 24.10
N GLN A 703 -10.39 2.63 23.47
CA GLN A 703 -9.16 2.98 24.16
C GLN A 703 -9.34 4.19 25.07
N VAL A 704 -10.04 5.24 24.61
CA VAL A 704 -10.42 6.41 25.46
C VAL A 704 -11.23 5.97 26.66
N SER A 705 -12.19 5.04 26.51
CA SER A 705 -12.98 4.53 27.64
C SER A 705 -12.11 3.77 28.65
N ILE A 706 -11.15 2.97 28.20
CA ILE A 706 -10.21 2.27 29.08
C ILE A 706 -9.31 3.27 29.81
N LEU A 707 -8.78 4.27 29.08
CA LEU A 707 -7.93 5.32 29.66
C LEU A 707 -8.67 6.08 30.78
N ASN A 708 -9.89 6.53 30.50
CA ASN A 708 -10.73 7.22 31.50
C ASN A 708 -10.98 6.34 32.74
N ASN A 709 -11.21 5.05 32.57
CA ASN A 709 -11.38 4.13 33.73
C ASN A 709 -10.10 3.98 34.55
N LEU A 710 -8.93 3.96 33.89
CA LEU A 710 -7.65 3.89 34.58
C LEU A 710 -7.34 5.21 35.33
N GLU A 711 -7.68 6.35 34.73
CA GLU A 711 -7.55 7.66 35.38
C GLU A 711 -8.45 7.79 36.60
N LEU A 712 -9.72 7.39 36.50
CA LEU A 712 -10.64 7.33 37.66
C LEU A 712 -10.08 6.43 38.76
N LYS A 713 -9.50 5.28 38.39
CA LYS A 713 -8.89 4.37 39.36
C LYS A 713 -7.64 4.99 39.99
N LYS A 714 -6.81 5.69 39.20
CA LYS A 714 -5.67 6.44 39.71
C LYS A 714 -6.12 7.50 40.70
N GLU A 715 -7.17 8.27 40.39
CA GLU A 715 -7.72 9.30 41.25
C GLU A 715 -8.27 8.71 42.55
N SER A 716 -8.90 7.55 42.51
CA SER A 716 -9.39 6.87 43.75
C SER A 716 -8.28 6.42 44.66
N VAL A 717 -7.04 6.17 44.16
CA VAL A 717 -5.87 5.74 44.95
C VAL A 717 -5.01 6.90 45.33
N SER A 718 -4.69 7.77 44.37
CA SER A 718 -3.66 8.84 44.51
C SER A 718 -4.26 10.23 44.61
N GLY A 719 -5.57 10.37 44.39
CA GLY A 719 -6.24 11.67 44.45
C GLY A 719 -6.42 12.20 45.86
N VAL A 720 -6.65 13.49 45.98
CA VAL A 720 -6.87 14.20 47.24
C VAL A 720 -8.37 14.28 47.52
N SER A 721 -8.82 13.59 48.58
CA SER A 721 -10.16 13.80 49.13
C SER A 721 -10.14 14.95 50.12
N ILE A 722 -10.75 16.07 49.76
CA ILE A 722 -10.80 17.27 50.65
C ILE A 722 -11.39 16.95 52.01
N ASP A 723 -12.42 16.09 52.08
CA ASP A 723 -13.06 15.70 53.34
C ASP A 723 -12.13 14.89 54.26
N GLU A 724 -11.32 13.97 53.65
CA GLU A 724 -10.33 13.24 54.42
C GLU A 724 -9.20 14.16 54.90
N GLU A 725 -8.74 15.08 54.02
CA GLU A 725 -7.67 16.01 54.41
C GLU A 725 -8.13 17.02 55.47
N ILE A 726 -9.38 17.49 55.44
CA ILE A 726 -9.96 18.31 56.54
C ILE A 726 -10.01 17.52 57.83
N SER A 727 -10.41 16.26 57.77
CA SER A 727 -10.42 15.37 58.95
C SER A 727 -8.99 15.18 59.52
N ASN A 728 -8.02 14.93 58.66
CA ASN A 728 -6.62 14.81 59.00
C ASN A 728 -6.07 16.14 59.57
N MET A 729 -6.43 17.28 58.97
CA MET A 729 -6.07 18.61 59.49
C MET A 729 -6.54 18.82 60.91
N MET A 730 -7.81 18.53 61.23
CA MET A 730 -8.34 18.63 62.59
C MET A 730 -7.61 17.70 63.56
N LYS A 731 -7.32 16.46 63.14
CA LYS A 731 -6.57 15.49 63.97
C LYS A 731 -5.15 16.04 64.30
N PHE A 732 -4.42 16.49 63.31
CA PHE A 732 -3.05 17.02 63.51
C PHE A 732 -3.08 18.34 64.25
N GLN A 733 -4.09 19.20 64.06
CA GLN A 733 -4.25 20.44 64.83
C GLN A 733 -4.51 20.15 66.30
N HIS A 734 -5.36 19.17 66.64
CA HIS A 734 -5.55 18.75 68.00
C HIS A 734 -4.26 18.18 68.65
N ALA A 735 -3.52 17.34 67.88
CA ALA A 735 -2.25 16.78 68.33
C ALA A 735 -1.17 17.86 68.53
N TYR A 736 -1.10 18.86 67.63
CA TYR A 736 -0.24 20.04 67.74
C TYR A 736 -0.56 20.83 69.03
N ASN A 737 -1.82 21.16 69.24
CA ASN A 737 -2.27 21.89 70.42
C ASN A 737 -2.03 21.11 71.72
N ALA A 738 -2.19 19.77 71.69
CA ALA A 738 -1.84 18.93 72.84
C ALA A 738 -0.35 18.96 73.15
N SER A 739 0.53 18.89 72.13
CA SER A 739 1.96 18.97 72.29
C SER A 739 2.41 20.35 72.77
N ALA A 740 1.78 21.43 72.27
CA ALA A 740 2.06 22.83 72.77
C ALA A 740 1.66 23.02 74.23
N ARG A 741 0.48 22.46 74.63
CA ARG A 741 0.10 22.50 76.08
C ARG A 741 1.02 21.71 76.95
N MET A 742 1.57 20.58 76.49
CA MET A 742 2.52 19.79 77.20
C MET A 742 3.86 20.60 77.46
N ILE A 743 4.28 21.34 76.45
CA ILE A 743 5.45 22.26 76.59
C ILE A 743 5.21 23.30 77.70
N ASN A 744 4.06 23.96 77.72
CA ASN A 744 3.68 24.93 78.71
C ASN A 744 3.63 24.33 80.14
N VAL A 745 3.14 23.09 80.31
CA VAL A 745 3.13 22.38 81.61
C VAL A 745 4.57 22.07 82.04
N ILE A 746 5.41 21.64 81.14
CA ILE A 746 6.83 21.33 81.42
C ILE A 746 7.56 22.60 81.78
N ASP A 747 7.30 23.70 81.08
CA ASP A 747 7.90 25.02 81.42
C ASP A 747 7.53 25.47 82.82
N GLY A 748 6.23 25.36 83.23
CA GLY A 748 5.77 25.59 84.55
C GLY A 748 6.41 24.68 85.65
N MET A 749 6.68 23.43 85.32
CA MET A 749 7.40 22.48 86.16
C MET A 749 8.85 22.88 86.30
N LEU A 750 9.53 23.33 85.23
CA LEU A 750 10.88 23.82 85.23
C LEU A 750 11.01 25.12 86.08
N ASP A 751 10.05 26.02 85.87
CA ASP A 751 10.02 27.29 86.69
C ASP A 751 9.86 27.01 88.17
N THR A 752 8.98 26.05 88.52
CA THR A 752 8.82 25.62 89.91
C THR A 752 10.08 24.99 90.44
N ILE A 753 10.84 24.25 89.74
CA ILE A 753 12.11 23.62 90.11
C ILE A 753 13.18 24.70 90.29
N ILE A 754 13.29 25.60 89.31
CA ILE A 754 14.35 26.65 89.30
C ILE A 754 14.09 27.67 90.43
N ASN A 755 12.89 28.21 90.54
CA ASN A 755 12.52 29.25 91.50
C ASN A 755 12.15 28.66 92.85
N GLY A 756 11.74 27.36 92.94
CA GLY A 756 11.47 26.69 94.20
C GLY A 756 12.70 26.16 94.94
N LEU A 757 13.86 25.96 94.30
CA LEU A 757 15.10 25.53 94.90
C LEU A 757 15.98 26.70 95.30
N MET A 758 15.63 27.95 94.97
CA MET A 758 16.30 29.16 95.39
C MET A 758 15.67 29.87 96.59
N ARG A 759 14.73 29.20 97.29
CA ARG A 759 14.21 29.68 98.60
C ARG A 759 14.70 28.83 99.77
#